data_0499bc87103b8c9d4ccfde1708faaf27
#
_entry.id   0499bc87103b8c9d4ccfde1708faaf27
#
_cell.length_a   1.000
_cell.length_b   1.000
_cell.length_c   1.000
_cell.angle_alpha   90.00
_cell.angle_beta   90.00
_cell.angle_gamma   90.00
#
_symmetry.space_group_name_H-M   'P 1'
#
loop_
_entity.id
_entity.type
_entity.pdbx_description
1 polymer ?
#
loop_
_entity_poly.entity_id
_entity_poly.type
_entity_poly.pdbx_seq_one_letter_code
_entity_poly.pdbx_strand_id
1 'polypeptide(L)'
;MNPATRAALAGARRSPRRLLLTGLAVLVATVFAAAAVILTATLRGDLTGDLSPVPAGASFSVRTDGAGDGTGDGAVVERLRAVPGVDAVSVSRSGLVSVDAGAASGSWVLSTDPMTGPLHTLDPPTAGRLPTGPGEVLLGTGTAERTGLGPGATVGVGGRTLTVTGVVPLRYEGNDMLVLSDDDPAAAGLSGSRIAVAGDPDPAALAAVPGVGGVTTADEQRDADLASASASADALLAGLSVFVGLALVAAAVVVASTFRIVLARRTRELALLRCVGASRGQVARSVLAEAVLTGLVAGVGGAALAVAGGWAVLAVVGASGTDAPALVVPWGRLAGCVLLAAVVTVLAALAPALAAGRTPPVVALGAADATGARAPRARVRLPLAALALLAAGGLAAVAVEVGDALPGTALAALSGLLVFAALVVAGPFVVSGAARAVAPLVARWAPGRIAVGNARRMSRRTAAMTTVLSLGVGLTAALLVAVSGASADARDAIDRNYPADVVVFPGGVDRDTGVLAARLDAAPELTARVSDGIVLVEPVPGADPVAVRSAVARGAGDASATFVADMREQTETAVGAVRGVGLGLVGVTLLVAVVGVGVTLALSVSERTREIALLRTLGLSRAASRRAVAAEAALAGAVAAVLGVVLGGAYGVLALAATGIGVPAAGVPVGQLAGLAAAVVAVAVAASVGPVRRAGRIEPAHGVAAA
;
A
#
# COMPACT_ATOMS: atom_id res chain seq x y z
N MET A 1 -7.08 39.53 16.71
CA MET A 1 -7.50 38.18 17.18
C MET A 1 -8.87 38.24 17.79
N ASN A 2 -9.79 37.42 17.23
CA ASN A 2 -11.19 37.33 17.71
C ASN A 2 -11.25 36.78 19.16
N PRO A 3 -12.14 37.26 20.05
CA PRO A 3 -12.22 36.77 21.42
C PRO A 3 -12.40 35.23 21.53
N ALA A 4 -13.03 34.62 20.55
CA ALA A 4 -13.14 33.15 20.46
C ALA A 4 -11.79 32.44 20.29
N THR A 5 -10.86 33.00 19.51
CA THR A 5 -9.51 32.45 19.31
C THR A 5 -8.62 32.62 20.53
N ARG A 6 -8.77 33.72 21.27
CA ARG A 6 -8.08 33.95 22.57
C ARG A 6 -8.57 32.94 23.62
N ALA A 7 -9.87 32.70 23.70
CA ALA A 7 -10.45 31.71 24.62
C ALA A 7 -10.01 30.28 24.27
N ALA A 8 -9.95 29.91 22.97
CA ALA A 8 -9.46 28.60 22.50
C ALA A 8 -7.98 28.39 22.85
N LEU A 9 -7.12 29.39 22.61
CA LEU A 9 -5.69 29.34 22.96
C LEU A 9 -5.45 29.27 24.48
N ALA A 10 -6.23 30.04 25.28
CA ALA A 10 -6.15 29.96 26.72
C ALA A 10 -6.63 28.60 27.26
N GLY A 11 -7.67 28.04 26.67
CA GLY A 11 -8.18 26.68 26.98
C GLY A 11 -7.15 25.59 26.62
N ALA A 12 -6.49 25.71 25.46
CA ALA A 12 -5.45 24.82 25.00
C ALA A 12 -4.22 24.79 25.95
N ARG A 13 -3.79 25.98 26.41
CA ARG A 13 -2.66 26.11 27.35
C ARG A 13 -2.95 25.56 28.74
N ARG A 14 -4.23 25.64 29.21
CA ARG A 14 -4.64 25.16 30.55
C ARG A 14 -4.81 23.65 30.63
N SER A 15 -4.99 22.95 29.52
CA SER A 15 -5.24 21.51 29.54
C SER A 15 -4.57 20.76 28.35
N PRO A 16 -3.22 20.74 28.24
CA PRO A 16 -2.52 20.13 27.10
C PRO A 16 -2.81 18.62 26.95
N ARG A 17 -3.04 17.91 28.05
CA ARG A 17 -3.39 16.48 28.03
C ARG A 17 -4.68 16.17 27.28
N ARG A 18 -5.61 17.13 27.15
CA ARG A 18 -6.87 16.94 26.40
C ARG A 18 -6.66 17.05 24.90
N LEU A 19 -5.87 18.03 24.47
CA LEU A 19 -5.46 18.17 23.05
C LEU A 19 -4.67 16.97 22.58
N LEU A 20 -3.81 16.42 23.45
CA LEU A 20 -3.05 15.21 23.13
C LEU A 20 -3.96 14.01 22.86
N LEU A 21 -5.03 13.82 23.64
CA LEU A 21 -5.93 12.67 23.49
C LEU A 21 -6.80 12.73 22.20
N THR A 22 -7.31 13.94 21.86
CA THR A 22 -8.07 14.14 20.62
C THR A 22 -7.15 14.23 19.41
N GLY A 23 -6.01 14.91 19.58
CA GLY A 23 -5.02 15.11 18.52
C GLY A 23 -4.31 13.83 18.12
N LEU A 24 -4.11 12.88 19.02
CA LEU A 24 -3.35 11.66 18.74
C LEU A 24 -4.02 10.80 17.66
N ALA A 25 -5.35 10.67 17.66
CA ALA A 25 -6.07 9.95 16.61
C ALA A 25 -5.95 10.64 15.24
N VAL A 26 -6.01 11.98 15.22
CA VAL A 26 -5.84 12.79 14.02
C VAL A 26 -4.38 12.70 13.53
N LEU A 27 -3.42 12.78 14.45
CA LEU A 27 -1.99 12.68 14.16
C LEU A 27 -1.68 11.35 13.46
N VAL A 28 -2.14 10.22 14.02
CA VAL A 28 -1.87 8.90 13.43
C VAL A 28 -2.52 8.76 12.06
N ALA A 29 -3.76 9.22 11.89
CA ALA A 29 -4.41 9.21 10.58
C ALA A 29 -3.68 10.10 9.56
N THR A 30 -3.11 11.23 10.00
CA THR A 30 -2.33 12.13 9.14
C THR A 30 -0.96 11.53 8.81
N VAL A 31 -0.29 10.86 9.77
CA VAL A 31 0.94 10.09 9.49
C VAL A 31 0.69 9.10 8.37
N PHE A 32 -0.41 8.36 8.45
CA PHE A 32 -0.77 7.39 7.43
C PHE A 32 -1.03 8.02 6.06
N ALA A 33 -1.85 9.09 6.01
CA ALA A 33 -2.13 9.78 4.76
C ALA A 33 -0.87 10.42 4.15
N ALA A 34 -0.03 11.04 4.98
CA ALA A 34 1.22 11.65 4.54
C ALA A 34 2.25 10.61 4.09
N ALA A 35 2.38 9.49 4.80
CA ALA A 35 3.26 8.38 4.43
C ALA A 35 2.85 7.77 3.08
N ALA A 36 1.53 7.60 2.85
CA ALA A 36 1.01 7.14 1.57
C ALA A 36 1.36 8.11 0.43
N VAL A 37 1.24 9.42 0.65
CA VAL A 37 1.56 10.46 -0.34
C VAL A 37 3.08 10.51 -0.61
N ILE A 38 3.92 10.36 0.41
CA ILE A 38 5.38 10.31 0.26
C ILE A 38 5.80 9.05 -0.49
N LEU A 39 5.31 7.88 -0.08
CA LEU A 39 5.59 6.60 -0.75
C LEU A 39 5.24 6.67 -2.23
N THR A 40 4.06 7.19 -2.54
CA THR A 40 3.61 7.42 -3.92
C THR A 40 4.54 8.32 -4.71
N ALA A 41 4.94 9.46 -4.12
CA ALA A 41 5.79 10.42 -4.80
C ALA A 41 7.20 9.84 -5.02
N THR A 42 7.71 9.08 -4.06
CA THR A 42 9.00 8.41 -4.15
C THR A 42 8.97 7.31 -5.21
N LEU A 43 7.97 6.42 -5.18
CA LEU A 43 7.81 5.38 -6.21
C LEU A 43 7.59 5.96 -7.61
N ARG A 44 6.78 7.04 -7.74
CA ARG A 44 6.64 7.70 -9.04
C ARG A 44 7.94 8.35 -9.48
N GLY A 45 8.66 9.01 -8.58
CA GLY A 45 9.97 9.61 -8.91
C GLY A 45 10.96 8.58 -9.41
N ASP A 46 10.99 7.41 -8.80
CA ASP A 46 11.82 6.28 -9.18
C ASP A 46 11.36 5.65 -10.50
N LEU A 47 10.05 5.41 -10.65
CA LEU A 47 9.46 4.83 -11.86
C LEU A 47 9.43 5.81 -13.05
N THR A 48 9.28 7.12 -12.84
CA THR A 48 9.16 8.10 -13.94
C THR A 48 10.45 8.82 -14.26
N GLY A 49 11.46 8.68 -13.42
CA GLY A 49 12.74 9.36 -13.62
C GLY A 49 13.42 9.01 -14.94
N ASP A 50 13.15 7.81 -15.51
CA ASP A 50 13.90 7.29 -16.65
C ASP A 50 13.23 6.15 -17.45
N LEU A 51 11.92 6.03 -17.38
CA LEU A 51 11.19 4.96 -18.06
C LEU A 51 10.96 5.17 -19.56
N SER A 52 11.29 6.32 -20.10
CA SER A 52 11.23 6.46 -21.55
C SER A 52 12.55 6.03 -22.18
N PRO A 53 12.54 4.97 -23.00
CA PRO A 53 13.72 4.60 -23.77
C PRO A 53 14.01 5.60 -24.91
N VAL A 54 13.31 6.74 -24.96
CA VAL A 54 13.54 7.78 -25.96
C VAL A 54 14.61 8.74 -25.43
N PRO A 55 15.79 8.79 -26.10
CA PRO A 55 16.90 9.66 -25.70
C PRO A 55 16.49 11.13 -25.58
N ALA A 56 17.14 11.87 -24.68
CA ALA A 56 16.87 13.29 -24.48
C ALA A 56 17.14 14.12 -25.77
N GLY A 57 18.12 13.73 -26.57
CA GLY A 57 18.45 14.37 -27.85
C GLY A 57 17.60 13.95 -29.03
N ALA A 58 16.62 13.06 -28.86
CA ALA A 58 15.73 12.65 -29.94
C ALA A 58 14.66 13.73 -30.17
N SER A 59 14.36 14.00 -31.44
CA SER A 59 13.24 14.84 -31.89
C SER A 59 12.03 13.99 -32.26
N PHE A 60 12.26 12.80 -32.83
CA PHE A 60 11.21 11.87 -33.25
C PHE A 60 11.49 10.45 -32.79
N SER A 61 10.42 9.70 -32.55
CA SER A 61 10.41 8.26 -32.35
C SER A 61 9.68 7.59 -33.51
N VAL A 62 10.34 6.63 -34.14
CA VAL A 62 9.84 5.92 -35.32
C VAL A 62 9.63 4.46 -34.97
N ARG A 63 8.46 3.94 -35.34
CA ARG A 63 8.12 2.52 -35.21
C ARG A 63 8.12 1.87 -36.61
N THR A 64 8.63 0.65 -36.70
CA THR A 64 8.67 -0.11 -37.96
C THR A 64 7.41 -0.96 -38.15
N ASP A 65 6.99 -1.20 -39.39
CA ASP A 65 5.82 -2.03 -39.77
C ASP A 65 6.05 -3.53 -39.49
N GLY A 66 7.29 -3.97 -39.43
CA GLY A 66 7.69 -5.36 -39.18
C GLY A 66 8.01 -5.58 -37.70
N ALA A 67 7.07 -5.32 -36.81
CA ALA A 67 7.29 -5.46 -35.38
C ALA A 67 7.69 -6.90 -35.01
N GLY A 68 8.98 -7.11 -34.72
CA GLY A 68 9.41 -8.21 -33.89
C GLY A 68 10.52 -9.10 -34.34
N ASP A 69 10.96 -9.10 -35.61
CA ASP A 69 12.04 -10.04 -36.06
C ASP A 69 13.44 -9.42 -36.27
N GLY A 70 13.56 -8.09 -36.04
CA GLY A 70 14.85 -7.39 -36.10
C GLY A 70 15.58 -7.37 -37.46
N THR A 71 15.13 -8.16 -38.41
CA THR A 71 15.84 -8.41 -39.67
C THR A 71 15.68 -7.31 -40.70
N GLY A 72 14.68 -6.42 -40.53
CA GLY A 72 14.40 -5.31 -41.47
C GLY A 72 14.93 -3.96 -41.04
N ASP A 73 15.32 -3.79 -39.78
CA ASP A 73 15.59 -2.48 -39.18
C ASP A 73 16.83 -1.77 -39.78
N GLY A 74 17.89 -2.50 -40.11
CA GLY A 74 19.09 -1.93 -40.68
C GLY A 74 18.83 -1.16 -41.99
N ALA A 75 17.99 -1.70 -42.87
CA ALA A 75 17.63 -1.05 -44.12
C ALA A 75 16.74 0.18 -43.91
N VAL A 76 15.87 0.17 -42.87
CA VAL A 76 15.05 1.30 -42.48
C VAL A 76 15.94 2.40 -41.91
N VAL A 77 16.87 2.07 -41.04
CA VAL A 77 17.85 3.00 -40.45
C VAL A 77 18.66 3.74 -41.53
N GLU A 78 19.22 3.03 -42.49
CA GLU A 78 19.97 3.66 -43.57
C GLU A 78 19.11 4.63 -44.40
N ARG A 79 17.86 4.26 -44.64
CA ARG A 79 16.92 5.13 -45.34
C ARG A 79 16.53 6.36 -44.52
N LEU A 80 16.36 6.19 -43.21
CA LEU A 80 16.09 7.33 -42.30
C LEU A 80 17.28 8.28 -42.18
N ARG A 81 18.51 7.76 -42.17
CA ARG A 81 19.76 8.58 -42.23
C ARG A 81 19.88 9.39 -43.51
N ALA A 82 19.28 8.95 -44.61
CA ALA A 82 19.30 9.65 -45.87
C ALA A 82 18.24 10.76 -45.97
N VAL A 83 17.32 10.90 -44.99
CA VAL A 83 16.27 11.95 -44.99
C VAL A 83 16.91 13.31 -44.65
N PRO A 84 16.66 14.37 -45.43
CA PRO A 84 17.18 15.72 -45.13
C PRO A 84 16.74 16.20 -43.75
N GLY A 85 17.69 16.78 -42.99
CA GLY A 85 17.43 17.27 -41.62
C GLY A 85 17.62 16.21 -40.51
N VAL A 86 17.97 14.99 -40.85
CA VAL A 86 18.36 13.97 -39.87
C VAL A 86 19.83 14.07 -39.53
N ASP A 87 20.14 14.31 -38.26
CA ASP A 87 21.51 14.43 -37.77
C ASP A 87 22.06 13.10 -37.24
N ALA A 88 21.21 12.31 -36.56
CA ALA A 88 21.56 10.99 -36.04
C ALA A 88 20.32 10.07 -35.96
N VAL A 89 20.58 8.78 -36.12
CA VAL A 89 19.58 7.72 -35.95
C VAL A 89 20.18 6.63 -35.08
N SER A 90 19.46 6.22 -34.05
CA SER A 90 19.84 5.10 -33.19
C SER A 90 18.66 4.11 -33.05
N VAL A 91 19.01 2.83 -32.98
CA VAL A 91 18.04 1.75 -32.78
C VAL A 91 18.22 1.21 -31.38
N SER A 92 17.27 1.49 -30.52
CA SER A 92 17.22 0.85 -29.20
C SER A 92 16.59 -0.53 -29.35
N ARG A 93 17.39 -1.58 -29.17
CA ARG A 93 16.95 -2.97 -29.13
C ARG A 93 17.11 -3.50 -27.72
N SER A 94 16.20 -4.34 -27.29
CA SER A 94 16.34 -5.05 -26.04
C SER A 94 15.70 -6.43 -26.14
N GLY A 95 16.23 -7.38 -25.42
CA GLY A 95 15.68 -8.71 -25.36
C GLY A 95 16.30 -9.54 -24.24
N LEU A 96 15.60 -10.59 -23.84
CA LEU A 96 16.13 -11.59 -22.93
C LEU A 96 17.05 -12.54 -23.71
N VAL A 97 18.28 -12.68 -23.24
CA VAL A 97 19.26 -13.58 -23.80
C VAL A 97 19.83 -14.52 -22.76
N SER A 98 20.22 -15.71 -23.17
CA SER A 98 20.91 -16.63 -22.29
C SER A 98 22.38 -16.25 -22.21
N VAL A 99 22.87 -15.97 -21.00
CA VAL A 99 24.26 -15.58 -20.75
C VAL A 99 24.97 -16.69 -19.99
N ASP A 100 26.10 -17.12 -20.53
CA ASP A 100 27.05 -18.02 -19.84
C ASP A 100 28.12 -17.18 -19.14
N ALA A 101 28.02 -17.12 -17.81
CA ALA A 101 28.93 -16.40 -16.94
C ALA A 101 29.36 -17.27 -15.74
N GLY A 102 29.50 -18.56 -15.97
CA GLY A 102 29.84 -19.55 -14.94
C GLY A 102 28.75 -19.67 -13.88
N ALA A 103 29.07 -19.37 -12.62
CA ALA A 103 28.10 -19.42 -11.53
C ALA A 103 26.94 -18.43 -11.69
N ALA A 104 27.14 -17.35 -12.45
CA ALA A 104 26.14 -16.31 -12.71
C ALA A 104 25.36 -16.51 -14.01
N SER A 105 25.49 -17.68 -14.66
CA SER A 105 24.76 -17.97 -15.90
C SER A 105 23.26 -17.94 -15.70
N GLY A 106 22.54 -17.32 -16.65
CA GLY A 106 21.09 -17.14 -16.54
C GLY A 106 20.49 -16.37 -17.71
N SER A 107 19.24 -15.96 -17.56
CA SER A 107 18.55 -15.04 -18.47
C SER A 107 18.82 -13.59 -18.10
N TRP A 108 19.52 -12.87 -18.96
CA TRP A 108 19.83 -11.47 -18.75
C TRP A 108 19.16 -10.60 -19.82
N VAL A 109 18.92 -9.36 -19.50
CA VAL A 109 18.48 -8.37 -20.49
C VAL A 109 19.71 -7.86 -21.24
N LEU A 110 19.71 -8.02 -22.55
CA LEU A 110 20.67 -7.40 -23.44
C LEU A 110 20.00 -6.19 -24.08
N SER A 111 20.60 -5.01 -23.96
CA SER A 111 20.11 -3.78 -24.57
C SER A 111 21.21 -3.14 -25.43
N THR A 112 20.82 -2.17 -26.25
CA THR A 112 21.75 -1.41 -27.09
C THR A 112 21.71 0.08 -26.80
N ASP A 113 22.87 0.74 -26.97
CA ASP A 113 23.03 2.20 -26.89
C ASP A 113 24.08 2.63 -27.93
N PRO A 114 23.94 3.81 -28.57
CA PRO A 114 24.93 4.29 -29.55
C PRO A 114 26.29 4.66 -28.95
N MET A 115 26.47 4.56 -27.64
CA MET A 115 27.68 4.84 -26.87
C MET A 115 28.19 6.28 -26.96
N THR A 116 27.81 7.04 -27.96
CA THR A 116 28.22 8.43 -28.17
C THR A 116 27.16 9.21 -28.95
N GLY A 117 27.24 10.54 -28.90
CA GLY A 117 26.35 11.42 -29.69
C GLY A 117 25.08 11.84 -28.97
N PRO A 118 24.17 12.56 -29.67
CA PRO A 118 22.97 13.13 -29.04
C PRO A 118 21.94 12.11 -28.59
N LEU A 119 22.02 10.89 -29.08
CA LEU A 119 21.10 9.79 -28.77
C LEU A 119 21.66 8.81 -27.71
N HIS A 120 22.84 9.09 -27.15
CA HIS A 120 23.42 8.33 -26.05
C HIS A 120 22.61 8.55 -24.76
N THR A 121 22.33 7.46 -24.01
CA THR A 121 21.44 7.50 -22.83
C THR A 121 22.14 7.11 -21.53
N LEU A 122 23.32 6.52 -21.57
CA LEU A 122 24.01 6.01 -20.41
C LEU A 122 24.79 7.10 -19.67
N ASP A 123 24.80 7.00 -18.36
CA ASP A 123 25.70 7.79 -17.52
C ASP A 123 27.16 7.31 -17.66
N PRO A 124 28.16 8.14 -17.33
CA PRO A 124 29.56 7.73 -17.36
C PRO A 124 29.83 6.46 -16.56
N PRO A 125 30.68 5.53 -17.05
CA PRO A 125 31.01 4.31 -16.34
C PRO A 125 31.59 4.58 -14.95
N THR A 126 31.11 3.85 -13.96
CA THR A 126 31.64 3.88 -12.58
C THR A 126 32.96 3.17 -12.47
N ALA A 127 33.22 2.21 -13.35
CA ALA A 127 34.48 1.47 -13.48
C ALA A 127 34.73 1.10 -14.95
N GLY A 128 36.01 1.10 -15.38
CA GLY A 128 36.38 0.77 -16.75
C GLY A 128 36.13 1.89 -17.75
N ARG A 129 35.69 1.54 -18.97
CA ARG A 129 35.47 2.48 -20.10
C ARG A 129 34.26 2.06 -20.93
N LEU A 130 33.77 2.94 -21.77
CA LEU A 130 32.76 2.62 -22.78
C LEU A 130 33.35 1.67 -23.87
N PRO A 131 32.51 0.82 -24.48
CA PRO A 131 32.89 0.00 -25.64
C PRO A 131 33.39 0.85 -26.79
N THR A 132 34.42 0.37 -27.47
CA THR A 132 35.03 1.03 -28.66
C THR A 132 35.02 0.15 -29.90
N GLY A 133 34.59 -1.10 -29.76
CA GLY A 133 34.52 -2.05 -30.86
C GLY A 133 33.59 -3.23 -30.61
N PRO A 134 33.35 -4.03 -31.64
CA PRO A 134 32.48 -5.19 -31.51
C PRO A 134 33.02 -6.23 -30.51
N GLY A 135 32.11 -6.91 -29.81
CA GLY A 135 32.46 -7.87 -28.78
C GLY A 135 32.79 -7.27 -27.42
N GLU A 136 32.68 -5.97 -27.26
CA GLU A 136 32.81 -5.27 -26.00
C GLU A 136 31.42 -4.93 -25.41
N VAL A 137 31.27 -5.08 -24.09
CA VAL A 137 29.96 -4.94 -23.45
C VAL A 137 30.11 -4.19 -22.12
N LEU A 138 29.06 -3.42 -21.75
CA LEU A 138 28.92 -2.83 -20.43
C LEU A 138 28.07 -3.71 -19.55
N LEU A 139 28.38 -3.68 -18.27
CA LEU A 139 27.62 -4.37 -17.23
C LEU A 139 26.88 -3.35 -16.35
N GLY A 140 25.64 -3.62 -15.99
CA GLY A 140 24.93 -2.79 -15.03
C GLY A 140 25.54 -2.91 -13.63
N THR A 141 25.54 -1.82 -12.84
CA THR A 141 26.10 -1.80 -11.48
C THR A 141 25.50 -2.90 -10.60
N GLY A 142 24.16 -3.05 -10.58
CA GLY A 142 23.50 -4.07 -9.79
C GLY A 142 23.86 -5.49 -10.23
N THR A 143 24.07 -5.72 -11.55
CA THR A 143 24.55 -7.00 -12.07
C THR A 143 26.00 -7.26 -11.64
N ALA A 144 26.86 -6.24 -11.68
CA ALA A 144 28.25 -6.36 -11.23
C ALA A 144 28.33 -6.74 -9.75
N GLU A 145 27.52 -6.14 -8.91
CA GLU A 145 27.47 -6.41 -7.47
C GLU A 145 26.94 -7.82 -7.16
N ARG A 146 25.89 -8.28 -7.83
CA ARG A 146 25.31 -9.60 -7.62
C ARG A 146 26.21 -10.74 -8.12
N THR A 147 26.84 -10.52 -9.28
CA THR A 147 27.63 -11.57 -9.95
C THR A 147 29.11 -11.55 -9.57
N GLY A 148 29.62 -10.45 -9.04
CA GLY A 148 31.04 -10.22 -8.80
C GLY A 148 31.88 -10.00 -10.05
N LEU A 149 31.23 -9.83 -11.22
CA LEU A 149 31.90 -9.57 -12.49
C LEU A 149 32.28 -8.10 -12.62
N GLY A 150 33.36 -7.81 -13.32
CA GLY A 150 33.84 -6.46 -13.53
C GLY A 150 34.63 -6.30 -14.84
N PRO A 151 35.21 -5.13 -15.11
CA PRO A 151 35.99 -4.87 -16.29
C PRO A 151 37.12 -5.93 -16.49
N GLY A 152 37.19 -6.50 -17.70
CA GLY A 152 38.08 -7.59 -18.06
C GLY A 152 37.49 -8.99 -17.94
N ALA A 153 36.28 -9.13 -17.31
CA ALA A 153 35.57 -10.40 -17.30
C ALA A 153 35.02 -10.73 -18.69
N THR A 154 34.79 -12.02 -18.95
CA THR A 154 34.19 -12.49 -20.20
C THR A 154 32.87 -13.18 -19.94
N VAL A 155 31.90 -12.95 -20.80
CA VAL A 155 30.56 -13.56 -20.75
C VAL A 155 30.21 -14.14 -22.11
N GLY A 156 29.56 -15.30 -22.13
CA GLY A 156 29.10 -15.96 -23.36
C GLY A 156 27.66 -15.56 -23.68
N VAL A 157 27.38 -15.04 -24.86
CA VAL A 157 26.04 -14.70 -25.35
C VAL A 157 25.88 -15.22 -26.78
N GLY A 158 24.86 -16.03 -27.02
CA GLY A 158 24.58 -16.54 -28.37
C GLY A 158 25.78 -17.29 -29.03
N GLY A 159 26.56 -18.00 -28.20
CA GLY A 159 27.78 -18.70 -28.69
C GLY A 159 28.98 -17.78 -28.97
N ARG A 160 28.86 -16.48 -28.71
CA ARG A 160 29.95 -15.49 -28.82
C ARG A 160 30.48 -15.16 -27.43
N THR A 161 31.77 -14.87 -27.34
CA THR A 161 32.40 -14.39 -26.12
C THR A 161 32.45 -12.85 -26.16
N LEU A 162 31.84 -12.19 -25.20
CA LEU A 162 31.89 -10.74 -25.05
C LEU A 162 32.79 -10.39 -23.87
N THR A 163 33.50 -9.26 -23.95
CA THR A 163 34.38 -8.77 -22.91
C THR A 163 33.75 -7.57 -22.22
N VAL A 164 33.60 -7.66 -20.91
CA VAL A 164 33.13 -6.52 -20.08
C VAL A 164 34.20 -5.45 -20.06
N THR A 165 33.91 -4.26 -20.59
CA THR A 165 34.85 -3.14 -20.63
C THR A 165 34.59 -2.09 -19.56
N GLY A 166 33.35 -2.01 -19.05
CA GLY A 166 32.98 -1.07 -18.02
C GLY A 166 31.73 -1.48 -17.27
N VAL A 167 31.52 -0.79 -16.16
CA VAL A 167 30.31 -0.90 -15.34
C VAL A 167 29.59 0.43 -15.34
N VAL A 168 28.30 0.44 -15.66
CA VAL A 168 27.49 1.65 -15.76
C VAL A 168 26.32 1.59 -14.78
N PRO A 169 25.91 2.70 -14.18
CA PRO A 169 24.69 2.77 -13.43
C PRO A 169 23.51 2.65 -14.41
N LEU A 170 22.81 1.52 -14.34
CA LEU A 170 21.58 1.31 -15.10
C LEU A 170 20.41 1.49 -14.15
N ARG A 171 19.43 2.26 -14.55
CA ARG A 171 18.33 2.72 -13.69
C ARG A 171 17.25 1.66 -13.48
N TYR A 172 17.27 0.58 -14.24
CA TYR A 172 16.38 -0.57 -14.06
C TYR A 172 17.18 -1.81 -13.65
N GLU A 173 17.24 -2.06 -12.36
CA GLU A 173 18.07 -3.14 -11.78
C GLU A 173 17.27 -4.42 -11.42
N GLY A 174 16.04 -4.56 -11.91
CA GLY A 174 15.22 -5.75 -11.65
C GLY A 174 15.74 -7.05 -12.26
N ASN A 175 16.54 -6.96 -13.33
CA ASN A 175 17.15 -8.09 -14.05
C ASN A 175 18.64 -7.85 -14.23
N ASP A 176 19.41 -8.93 -14.42
CA ASP A 176 20.79 -8.82 -14.86
C ASP A 176 20.84 -8.23 -16.27
N MET A 177 21.71 -7.24 -16.49
CA MET A 177 21.66 -6.40 -17.68
C MET A 177 23.05 -6.17 -18.28
N LEU A 178 23.13 -6.36 -19.61
CA LEU A 178 24.26 -6.05 -20.46
C LEU A 178 23.87 -4.96 -21.46
N VAL A 179 24.81 -4.07 -21.81
CA VAL A 179 24.61 -3.06 -22.85
C VAL A 179 25.68 -3.15 -23.89
N LEU A 180 25.26 -3.33 -25.13
CA LEU A 180 26.11 -3.33 -26.33
C LEU A 180 26.03 -2.01 -27.09
N SER A 181 27.00 -1.76 -27.95
CA SER A 181 26.83 -0.76 -29.01
C SER A 181 25.69 -1.17 -29.95
N ASP A 182 24.87 -0.22 -30.41
CA ASP A 182 23.80 -0.47 -31.39
C ASP A 182 24.33 -0.97 -32.76
N ASP A 183 25.61 -0.74 -33.07
CA ASP A 183 26.30 -1.25 -34.24
C ASP A 183 26.91 -2.65 -34.04
N ASP A 184 26.85 -3.24 -32.85
CA ASP A 184 27.42 -4.58 -32.59
C ASP A 184 26.62 -5.67 -33.29
N PRO A 185 27.28 -6.57 -34.02
CA PRO A 185 26.59 -7.70 -34.68
C PRO A 185 25.80 -8.61 -33.74
N ALA A 186 26.13 -8.65 -32.46
CA ALA A 186 25.36 -9.41 -31.46
C ALA A 186 23.97 -8.79 -31.17
N ALA A 187 23.78 -7.52 -31.49
CA ALA A 187 22.51 -6.85 -31.36
C ALA A 187 21.49 -7.19 -32.46
N ALA A 188 21.95 -7.76 -33.59
CA ALA A 188 21.10 -8.02 -34.76
C ALA A 188 19.97 -9.05 -34.51
N GLY A 189 20.11 -9.92 -33.49
CA GLY A 189 19.13 -10.93 -33.12
C GLY A 189 18.10 -10.45 -32.09
N LEU A 190 18.24 -9.22 -31.57
CA LEU A 190 17.31 -8.69 -30.55
C LEU A 190 16.01 -8.20 -31.18
N SER A 191 14.91 -8.60 -30.58
CA SER A 191 13.57 -8.16 -30.96
C SER A 191 13.18 -6.84 -30.26
N GLY A 192 12.18 -6.14 -30.78
CA GLY A 192 11.64 -4.94 -30.14
C GLY A 192 12.45 -3.70 -30.41
N SER A 193 12.59 -3.32 -31.68
CA SER A 193 13.32 -2.10 -32.08
C SER A 193 12.46 -0.86 -32.00
N ARG A 194 12.96 0.15 -31.32
CA ARG A 194 12.47 1.53 -31.37
C ARG A 194 13.58 2.39 -31.99
N ILE A 195 13.24 3.15 -33.02
CA ILE A 195 14.19 3.99 -33.73
C ILE A 195 14.01 5.43 -33.22
N ALA A 196 15.07 5.99 -32.65
CA ALA A 196 15.15 7.39 -32.26
C ALA A 196 15.86 8.20 -33.36
N VAL A 197 15.32 9.36 -33.69
CA VAL A 197 15.86 10.27 -34.71
C VAL A 197 16.14 11.61 -34.06
N ALA A 198 17.37 12.10 -34.21
CA ALA A 198 17.79 13.45 -33.84
C ALA A 198 17.89 14.36 -35.10
N GLY A 199 17.67 15.68 -34.91
CA GLY A 199 17.67 16.68 -35.98
C GLY A 199 16.30 17.33 -36.12
N ASP A 200 16.08 17.98 -37.26
CA ASP A 200 14.82 18.69 -37.59
C ASP A 200 14.27 18.24 -38.95
N PRO A 201 14.04 16.92 -39.18
CA PRO A 201 13.47 16.42 -40.42
C PRO A 201 11.97 16.68 -40.51
N ASP A 202 11.45 16.77 -41.75
CA ASP A 202 10.00 16.80 -41.95
C ASP A 202 9.37 15.46 -41.52
N PRO A 203 8.41 15.44 -40.58
CA PRO A 203 7.70 14.24 -40.14
C PRO A 203 7.05 13.46 -41.29
N ALA A 204 6.58 14.18 -42.33
CA ALA A 204 5.96 13.53 -43.49
C ALA A 204 7.02 12.79 -44.35
N ALA A 205 8.24 13.32 -44.42
CA ALA A 205 9.35 12.65 -45.11
C ALA A 205 9.80 11.38 -44.35
N LEU A 206 9.80 11.41 -43.02
CA LEU A 206 10.09 10.24 -42.20
C LEU A 206 9.00 9.16 -42.37
N ALA A 207 7.74 9.55 -42.36
CA ALA A 207 6.59 8.65 -42.54
C ALA A 207 6.52 8.04 -43.94
N ALA A 208 7.10 8.69 -44.94
CA ALA A 208 7.15 8.19 -46.32
C ALA A 208 8.25 7.12 -46.54
N VAL A 209 9.12 6.90 -45.57
CA VAL A 209 10.17 5.90 -45.67
C VAL A 209 9.55 4.47 -45.63
N PRO A 210 9.81 3.63 -46.64
CA PRO A 210 9.27 2.26 -46.66
C PRO A 210 9.71 1.45 -45.45
N GLY A 211 8.73 0.83 -44.74
CA GLY A 211 8.93 0.06 -43.53
C GLY A 211 8.72 0.85 -42.25
N VAL A 212 8.33 2.14 -42.34
CA VAL A 212 7.91 2.96 -41.19
C VAL A 212 6.41 2.83 -40.99
N GLY A 213 6.00 2.29 -39.85
CA GLY A 213 4.61 2.10 -39.43
C GLY A 213 4.03 3.26 -38.62
N GLY A 214 4.87 4.20 -38.16
CA GLY A 214 4.40 5.38 -37.45
C GLY A 214 5.55 6.28 -37.00
N VAL A 215 5.29 7.58 -37.02
CA VAL A 215 6.20 8.62 -36.55
C VAL A 215 5.48 9.42 -35.47
N THR A 216 6.10 9.57 -34.30
CA THR A 216 5.62 10.40 -33.20
C THR A 216 6.73 11.35 -32.78
N THR A 217 6.39 12.51 -32.26
CA THR A 217 7.42 13.36 -31.66
C THR A 217 8.00 12.69 -30.43
N ALA A 218 9.25 12.95 -30.13
CA ALA A 218 9.92 12.38 -28.96
C ALA A 218 9.18 12.73 -27.64
N ASP A 219 8.62 13.95 -27.57
CA ASP A 219 7.85 14.40 -26.39
C ASP A 219 6.53 13.65 -26.26
N GLU A 220 5.76 13.49 -27.34
CA GLU A 220 4.54 12.69 -27.34
C GLU A 220 4.81 11.23 -26.94
N GLN A 221 5.92 10.68 -27.41
CA GLN A 221 6.28 9.31 -27.05
C GLN A 221 6.71 9.19 -25.58
N ARG A 222 7.48 10.16 -25.06
CA ARG A 222 7.82 10.23 -23.63
C ARG A 222 6.57 10.36 -22.77
N ASP A 223 5.63 11.20 -23.16
CA ASP A 223 4.36 11.36 -22.47
C ASP A 223 3.52 10.06 -22.48
N ALA A 224 3.49 9.34 -23.61
CA ALA A 224 2.83 8.06 -23.72
C ALA A 224 3.50 6.96 -22.86
N ASP A 225 4.84 6.91 -22.86
CA ASP A 225 5.60 5.99 -22.03
C ASP A 225 5.40 6.28 -20.53
N LEU A 226 5.41 7.56 -20.14
CA LEU A 226 5.09 8.02 -18.79
C LEU A 226 3.65 7.69 -18.40
N ALA A 227 2.69 7.87 -19.32
CA ALA A 227 1.29 7.53 -19.07
C ALA A 227 1.11 6.01 -18.86
N SER A 228 1.77 5.17 -19.65
CA SER A 228 1.71 3.71 -19.51
C SER A 228 2.34 3.24 -18.20
N ALA A 229 3.50 3.79 -17.83
CA ALA A 229 4.16 3.51 -16.57
C ALA A 229 3.35 4.01 -15.37
N SER A 230 2.72 5.20 -15.49
CA SER A 230 1.89 5.76 -14.43
C SER A 230 0.58 4.97 -14.23
N ALA A 231 0.06 4.30 -15.25
CA ALA A 231 -1.16 3.50 -15.13
C ALA A 231 -1.00 2.35 -14.11
N SER A 232 0.14 1.68 -14.10
CA SER A 232 0.45 0.64 -13.10
C SER A 232 0.61 1.22 -11.69
N ALA A 233 1.28 2.39 -11.59
CA ALA A 233 1.41 3.11 -10.33
C ALA A 233 0.04 3.64 -9.85
N ASP A 234 -0.84 4.10 -10.74
CA ASP A 234 -2.16 4.63 -10.42
C ASP A 234 -3.09 3.54 -9.86
N ALA A 235 -2.97 2.29 -10.30
CA ALA A 235 -3.69 1.17 -9.73
C ALA A 235 -3.30 0.92 -8.25
N LEU A 236 -1.99 0.95 -7.95
CA LEU A 236 -1.49 0.88 -6.57
C LEU A 236 -1.98 2.08 -5.74
N LEU A 237 -2.00 3.29 -6.33
CA LEU A 237 -2.47 4.49 -5.68
C LEU A 237 -3.96 4.49 -5.41
N ALA A 238 -4.76 3.98 -6.31
CA ALA A 238 -6.19 3.80 -6.10
C ALA A 238 -6.44 2.90 -4.88
N GLY A 239 -5.75 1.76 -4.80
CA GLY A 239 -5.76 0.89 -3.62
C GLY A 239 -5.39 1.64 -2.33
N LEU A 240 -4.26 2.35 -2.34
CA LEU A 240 -3.75 3.08 -1.17
C LEU A 240 -4.68 4.24 -0.76
N SER A 241 -5.31 4.94 -1.71
CA SER A 241 -6.26 6.04 -1.45
C SER A 241 -7.49 5.58 -0.68
N VAL A 242 -7.96 4.36 -0.92
CA VAL A 242 -9.04 3.74 -0.16
C VAL A 242 -8.65 3.56 1.30
N PHE A 243 -7.43 3.10 1.57
CA PHE A 243 -6.91 2.96 2.92
C PHE A 243 -6.84 4.31 3.64
N VAL A 244 -6.33 5.34 2.95
CA VAL A 244 -6.30 6.71 3.49
C VAL A 244 -7.71 7.21 3.80
N GLY A 245 -8.66 7.02 2.90
CA GLY A 245 -10.07 7.39 3.09
C GLY A 245 -10.68 6.73 4.32
N LEU A 246 -10.49 5.42 4.45
CA LEU A 246 -10.97 4.64 5.59
C LEU A 246 -10.30 5.06 6.91
N ALA A 247 -8.99 5.33 6.91
CA ALA A 247 -8.28 5.83 8.08
C ALA A 247 -8.79 7.21 8.53
N LEU A 248 -9.08 8.10 7.58
CA LEU A 248 -9.68 9.41 7.87
C LEU A 248 -11.08 9.29 8.45
N VAL A 249 -11.92 8.39 7.95
CA VAL A 249 -13.25 8.12 8.49
C VAL A 249 -13.15 7.53 9.91
N ALA A 250 -12.23 6.61 10.16
CA ALA A 250 -11.96 6.09 11.49
C ALA A 250 -11.54 7.21 12.46
N ALA A 251 -10.60 8.07 12.04
CA ALA A 251 -10.19 9.23 12.82
C ALA A 251 -11.36 10.16 13.12
N ALA A 252 -12.22 10.46 12.14
CA ALA A 252 -13.42 11.29 12.32
C ALA A 252 -14.36 10.70 13.37
N VAL A 253 -14.58 9.39 13.39
CA VAL A 253 -15.42 8.70 14.41
C VAL A 253 -14.80 8.82 15.79
N VAL A 254 -13.48 8.62 15.93
CA VAL A 254 -12.76 8.77 17.20
C VAL A 254 -12.84 10.22 17.68
N VAL A 255 -12.56 11.18 16.82
CA VAL A 255 -12.63 12.63 17.13
C VAL A 255 -14.04 13.01 17.57
N ALA A 256 -15.08 12.64 16.79
CA ALA A 256 -16.47 12.94 17.13
C ALA A 256 -16.90 12.32 18.47
N SER A 257 -16.43 11.11 18.77
CA SER A 257 -16.71 10.45 20.06
C SER A 257 -16.02 11.16 21.23
N THR A 258 -14.76 11.57 21.03
CA THR A 258 -13.95 12.26 22.05
C THR A 258 -14.48 13.66 22.32
N PHE A 259 -14.84 14.42 21.28
CA PHE A 259 -15.47 15.74 21.45
C PHE A 259 -16.80 15.65 22.19
N ARG A 260 -17.64 14.65 21.92
CA ARG A 260 -18.89 14.43 22.68
C ARG A 260 -18.62 14.24 24.17
N ILE A 261 -17.62 13.47 24.54
CA ILE A 261 -17.27 13.20 25.94
C ILE A 261 -16.69 14.46 26.60
N VAL A 262 -15.78 15.17 25.92
CA VAL A 262 -15.17 16.41 26.43
C VAL A 262 -16.24 17.49 26.66
N LEU A 263 -17.15 17.66 25.71
CA LEU A 263 -18.25 18.62 25.82
C LEU A 263 -19.25 18.25 26.92
N ALA A 264 -19.55 16.97 27.09
CA ALA A 264 -20.42 16.52 28.21
C ALA A 264 -19.84 16.90 29.58
N ARG A 265 -18.51 16.86 29.74
CA ARG A 265 -17.84 17.32 30.98
C ARG A 265 -17.85 18.84 31.18
N ARG A 266 -17.87 19.60 30.07
CA ARG A 266 -17.88 21.07 30.07
C ARG A 266 -19.29 21.64 30.05
N THR A 267 -20.35 20.83 30.16
CA THR A 267 -21.74 21.28 30.04
C THR A 267 -22.05 22.38 31.02
N ARG A 268 -21.55 22.26 32.27
CA ARG A 268 -21.75 23.29 33.33
C ARG A 268 -20.99 24.59 33.02
N GLU A 269 -19.73 24.50 32.55
CA GLU A 269 -18.93 25.67 32.16
C GLU A 269 -19.59 26.41 30.97
N LEU A 270 -20.05 25.66 29.97
CA LEU A 270 -20.71 26.18 28.77
C LEU A 270 -22.09 26.80 29.13
N ALA A 271 -22.82 26.22 30.10
CA ALA A 271 -24.05 26.76 30.60
C ALA A 271 -23.84 28.09 31.35
N LEU A 272 -22.80 28.18 32.19
CA LEU A 272 -22.44 29.43 32.89
C LEU A 272 -22.08 30.53 31.89
N LEU A 273 -21.31 30.24 30.84
CA LEU A 273 -21.00 31.21 29.77
C LEU A 273 -22.27 31.71 29.09
N ARG A 274 -23.29 30.87 28.93
CA ARG A 274 -24.58 31.25 28.35
C ARG A 274 -25.44 32.08 29.33
N CYS A 275 -25.35 31.79 30.61
CA CYS A 275 -26.00 32.64 31.64
C CYS A 275 -25.43 34.05 31.68
N VAL A 276 -24.12 34.22 31.40
CA VAL A 276 -23.43 35.52 31.29
C VAL A 276 -23.67 36.20 29.93
N GLY A 277 -24.49 35.61 29.03
CA GLY A 277 -24.90 36.23 27.77
C GLY A 277 -24.23 35.68 26.50
N ALA A 278 -23.43 34.62 26.57
CA ALA A 278 -22.86 33.99 25.34
C ALA A 278 -23.96 33.38 24.46
N SER A 279 -23.95 33.71 23.16
CA SER A 279 -24.88 33.14 22.20
C SER A 279 -24.55 31.69 21.87
N ARG A 280 -25.55 30.92 21.36
CA ARG A 280 -25.36 29.53 20.90
C ARG A 280 -24.28 29.43 19.85
N GLY A 281 -24.22 30.41 18.92
CA GLY A 281 -23.20 30.46 17.86
C GLY A 281 -21.80 30.74 18.40
N GLN A 282 -21.65 31.55 19.43
CA GLN A 282 -20.34 31.81 20.05
C GLN A 282 -19.79 30.57 20.75
N VAL A 283 -20.63 29.80 21.44
CA VAL A 283 -20.24 28.51 22.05
C VAL A 283 -19.83 27.53 20.99
N ALA A 284 -20.61 27.36 19.91
CA ALA A 284 -20.26 26.46 18.82
C ALA A 284 -18.96 26.88 18.14
N ARG A 285 -18.78 28.18 17.84
CA ARG A 285 -17.53 28.69 17.22
C ARG A 285 -16.30 28.48 18.09
N SER A 286 -16.40 28.59 19.42
CA SER A 286 -15.27 28.32 20.31
C SER A 286 -14.83 26.86 20.27
N VAL A 287 -15.78 25.91 20.20
CA VAL A 287 -15.49 24.48 20.06
C VAL A 287 -14.88 24.17 18.69
N LEU A 288 -15.42 24.76 17.63
CA LEU A 288 -14.87 24.58 16.28
C LEU A 288 -13.46 25.17 16.13
N ALA A 289 -13.19 26.32 16.79
CA ALA A 289 -11.83 26.89 16.83
C ALA A 289 -10.82 25.95 17.54
N GLU A 290 -11.26 25.29 18.62
CA GLU A 290 -10.47 24.26 19.31
C GLU A 290 -10.24 23.05 18.38
N ALA A 291 -11.23 22.64 17.58
CA ALA A 291 -11.12 21.56 16.60
C ALA A 291 -10.14 21.91 15.46
N VAL A 292 -10.20 23.14 14.92
CA VAL A 292 -9.25 23.63 13.91
C VAL A 292 -7.82 23.57 14.44
N LEU A 293 -7.59 24.12 15.64
CA LEU A 293 -6.26 24.13 16.26
C LEU A 293 -5.73 22.70 16.47
N THR A 294 -6.59 21.81 16.99
CA THR A 294 -6.23 20.39 17.20
C THR A 294 -5.89 19.71 15.87
N GLY A 295 -6.72 19.93 14.85
CA GLY A 295 -6.51 19.36 13.52
C GLY A 295 -5.22 19.85 12.85
N LEU A 296 -4.92 21.16 12.96
CA LEU A 296 -3.69 21.72 12.39
C LEU A 296 -2.44 21.22 13.14
N VAL A 297 -2.43 21.26 14.47
CA VAL A 297 -1.26 20.81 15.27
C VAL A 297 -1.01 19.32 15.07
N ALA A 298 -2.07 18.51 15.11
CA ALA A 298 -1.96 17.08 14.87
C ALA A 298 -1.59 16.76 13.40
N GLY A 299 -2.11 17.54 12.46
CA GLY A 299 -1.81 17.42 11.05
C GLY A 299 -0.34 17.71 10.75
N VAL A 300 0.18 18.84 11.22
CA VAL A 300 1.61 19.20 11.05
C VAL A 300 2.50 18.17 11.75
N GLY A 301 2.17 17.78 12.98
CA GLY A 301 2.91 16.74 13.70
C GLY A 301 2.89 15.39 12.96
N GLY A 302 1.75 15.02 12.39
CA GLY A 302 1.62 13.79 11.60
C GLY A 302 2.44 13.82 10.31
N ALA A 303 2.40 14.92 9.56
CA ALA A 303 3.21 15.11 8.35
C ALA A 303 4.71 15.07 8.67
N ALA A 304 5.14 15.74 9.73
CA ALA A 304 6.54 15.72 10.17
C ALA A 304 7.02 14.31 10.56
N LEU A 305 6.18 13.56 11.29
CA LEU A 305 6.49 12.17 11.64
C LEU A 305 6.53 11.25 10.42
N ALA A 306 5.67 11.47 9.42
CA ALA A 306 5.69 10.71 8.18
C ALA A 306 6.99 10.94 7.38
N VAL A 307 7.44 12.19 7.27
CA VAL A 307 8.73 12.54 6.64
C VAL A 307 9.90 11.90 7.41
N ALA A 308 9.93 12.06 8.73
CA ALA A 308 10.97 11.44 9.56
C ALA A 308 10.96 9.90 9.45
N GLY A 309 9.77 9.30 9.40
CA GLY A 309 9.60 7.86 9.20
C GLY A 309 10.10 7.41 7.82
N GLY A 310 9.82 8.17 6.76
CA GLY A 310 10.33 7.91 5.41
C GLY A 310 11.86 7.89 5.37
N TRP A 311 12.50 8.92 5.94
CA TRP A 311 13.96 8.95 6.08
C TRP A 311 14.51 7.76 6.87
N ALA A 312 13.86 7.39 7.98
CA ALA A 312 14.28 6.25 8.78
C ALA A 312 14.20 4.92 8.02
N VAL A 313 13.14 4.72 7.24
CA VAL A 313 12.99 3.52 6.39
C VAL A 313 14.09 3.47 5.34
N LEU A 314 14.32 4.56 4.59
CA LEU A 314 15.36 4.60 3.57
C LEU A 314 16.77 4.44 4.14
N ALA A 315 17.03 4.98 5.35
CA ALA A 315 18.31 4.76 6.04
C ALA A 315 18.54 3.28 6.41
N VAL A 316 17.47 2.56 6.78
CA VAL A 316 17.55 1.12 7.06
C VAL A 316 17.76 0.32 5.77
N VAL A 317 17.04 0.67 4.68
CA VAL A 317 17.20 0.04 3.37
C VAL A 317 18.62 0.27 2.83
N GLY A 318 19.12 1.50 2.86
CA GLY A 318 20.50 1.79 2.43
C GLY A 318 21.56 1.10 3.28
N ALA A 319 21.31 0.90 4.59
CA ALA A 319 22.22 0.16 5.46
C ALA A 319 22.25 -1.35 5.17
N SER A 320 21.24 -1.90 4.48
CA SER A 320 21.19 -3.30 4.03
C SER A 320 21.94 -3.55 2.70
N GLY A 321 22.59 -2.52 2.13
CA GLY A 321 23.35 -2.63 0.89
C GLY A 321 22.51 -2.55 -0.38
N THR A 322 21.22 -2.23 -0.28
CA THR A 322 20.36 -1.96 -1.42
C THR A 322 20.37 -0.47 -1.75
N ASP A 323 20.46 -0.12 -3.02
CA ASP A 323 20.28 1.26 -3.48
C ASP A 323 18.89 1.75 -3.10
N ALA A 324 18.86 2.68 -2.15
CA ALA A 324 17.60 3.25 -1.69
C ALA A 324 17.19 4.43 -2.59
N PRO A 325 15.96 4.47 -3.08
CA PRO A 325 15.49 5.59 -3.90
C PRO A 325 15.57 6.91 -3.12
N ALA A 326 15.79 8.01 -3.81
CA ALA A 326 15.80 9.33 -3.18
C ALA A 326 14.41 9.69 -2.64
N LEU A 327 14.32 10.09 -1.36
CA LEU A 327 13.05 10.48 -0.76
C LEU A 327 12.47 11.74 -1.43
N VAL A 328 11.39 11.58 -2.16
CA VAL A 328 10.66 12.70 -2.76
C VAL A 328 9.60 13.20 -1.78
N VAL A 329 9.77 14.44 -1.29
CA VAL A 329 8.83 15.05 -0.34
C VAL A 329 7.92 16.05 -1.08
N PRO A 330 6.66 15.68 -1.39
CA PRO A 330 5.74 16.55 -2.12
C PRO A 330 5.07 17.56 -1.18
N TRP A 331 5.73 18.65 -0.86
CA TRP A 331 5.30 19.66 0.14
C TRP A 331 3.87 20.17 -0.07
N GLY A 332 3.45 20.41 -1.34
CA GLY A 332 2.09 20.84 -1.64
C GLY A 332 1.04 19.81 -1.27
N ARG A 333 1.27 18.51 -1.55
CA ARG A 333 0.37 17.40 -1.18
C ARG A 333 0.35 17.18 0.33
N LEU A 334 1.49 17.33 1.01
CA LEU A 334 1.57 17.27 2.47
C LEU A 334 0.78 18.40 3.14
N ALA A 335 0.84 19.61 2.61
CA ALA A 335 -0.01 20.72 3.06
C ALA A 335 -1.49 20.39 2.87
N GLY A 336 -1.85 19.72 1.76
CA GLY A 336 -3.19 19.16 1.52
C GLY A 336 -3.62 18.16 2.59
N CYS A 337 -2.73 17.25 3.01
CA CYS A 337 -3.01 16.30 4.10
C CYS A 337 -3.26 17.02 5.44
N VAL A 338 -2.48 18.05 5.76
CA VAL A 338 -2.67 18.87 6.97
C VAL A 338 -4.02 19.59 6.93
N LEU A 339 -4.37 20.19 5.80
CA LEU A 339 -5.64 20.86 5.61
C LEU A 339 -6.81 19.86 5.72
N LEU A 340 -6.69 18.69 5.09
CA LEU A 340 -7.68 17.63 5.16
C LEU A 340 -7.89 17.16 6.61
N ALA A 341 -6.82 16.99 7.38
CA ALA A 341 -6.88 16.65 8.79
C ALA A 341 -7.65 17.70 9.60
N ALA A 342 -7.41 18.99 9.33
CA ALA A 342 -8.15 20.09 9.97
C ALA A 342 -9.64 20.06 9.58
N VAL A 343 -9.95 19.90 8.30
CA VAL A 343 -11.34 19.82 7.79
C VAL A 343 -12.09 18.65 8.41
N VAL A 344 -11.50 17.44 8.38
CA VAL A 344 -12.10 16.23 8.97
C VAL A 344 -12.36 16.41 10.47
N THR A 345 -11.40 17.02 11.18
CA THR A 345 -11.55 17.30 12.63
C THR A 345 -12.68 18.26 12.90
N VAL A 346 -12.83 19.32 12.09
CA VAL A 346 -13.93 20.29 12.19
C VAL A 346 -15.27 19.63 11.89
N LEU A 347 -15.37 18.86 10.81
CA LEU A 347 -16.60 18.15 10.45
C LEU A 347 -17.01 17.14 11.54
N ALA A 348 -16.05 16.40 12.09
CA ALA A 348 -16.30 15.46 13.19
C ALA A 348 -16.77 16.16 14.47
N ALA A 349 -16.26 17.37 14.74
CA ALA A 349 -16.64 18.18 15.89
C ALA A 349 -17.95 18.97 15.69
N LEU A 350 -18.44 19.10 14.45
CA LEU A 350 -19.57 19.96 14.11
C LEU A 350 -20.87 19.55 14.85
N ALA A 351 -21.24 18.27 14.77
CA ALA A 351 -22.43 17.77 15.42
C ALA A 351 -22.38 17.88 16.96
N PRO A 352 -21.27 17.52 17.64
CA PRO A 352 -21.08 17.79 19.07
C PRO A 352 -21.14 19.28 19.44
N ALA A 353 -20.51 20.14 18.64
CA ALA A 353 -20.48 21.59 18.88
C ALA A 353 -21.87 22.22 18.79
N LEU A 354 -22.65 21.84 17.78
CA LEU A 354 -24.05 22.30 17.63
C LEU A 354 -24.95 21.78 18.75
N ALA A 355 -24.74 20.53 19.18
CA ALA A 355 -25.48 19.94 20.29
C ALA A 355 -25.21 20.68 21.62
N ALA A 356 -23.94 21.01 21.90
CA ALA A 356 -23.55 21.79 23.07
C ALA A 356 -24.21 23.20 23.11
N GLY A 357 -24.27 23.87 21.95
CA GLY A 357 -24.95 25.15 21.80
C GLY A 357 -26.48 25.11 22.02
N ARG A 358 -27.11 23.94 21.86
CA ARG A 358 -28.56 23.75 21.99
C ARG A 358 -29.02 23.38 23.40
N THR A 359 -28.12 22.96 24.30
CA THR A 359 -28.47 22.55 25.68
C THR A 359 -28.95 23.75 26.49
N PRO A 360 -30.18 23.74 27.09
CA PRO A 360 -30.70 24.85 27.89
C PRO A 360 -29.86 25.01 29.17
N PRO A 361 -29.50 26.25 29.58
CA PRO A 361 -28.69 26.49 30.78
C PRO A 361 -29.33 25.95 32.07
N VAL A 362 -30.65 26.05 32.21
CA VAL A 362 -31.39 25.56 33.37
C VAL A 362 -31.26 24.05 33.57
N VAL A 363 -31.29 23.27 32.46
CA VAL A 363 -31.10 21.82 32.49
C VAL A 363 -29.66 21.42 32.82
N ALA A 364 -28.70 22.24 32.39
CA ALA A 364 -27.27 21.98 32.63
C ALA A 364 -26.81 22.35 34.05
N LEU A 365 -27.53 23.25 34.74
CA LEU A 365 -27.27 23.70 36.12
C LEU A 365 -28.07 22.92 37.15
N GLY A 366 -29.24 22.36 36.75
CA GLY A 366 -30.02 21.46 37.61
C GLY A 366 -29.33 20.12 37.77
N ALA A 367 -29.26 19.61 39.00
CA ALA A 367 -28.70 18.29 39.33
C ALA A 367 -29.55 17.10 38.82
N ALA A 368 -30.50 17.35 37.91
CA ALA A 368 -31.30 16.30 37.32
C ALA A 368 -30.42 15.42 36.47
N ASP A 369 -30.35 14.14 36.81
CA ASP A 369 -29.73 13.06 36.05
C ASP A 369 -30.12 13.15 34.57
N ALA A 370 -29.34 13.90 33.79
CA ALA A 370 -29.46 14.01 32.35
C ALA A 370 -29.02 12.69 31.66
N THR A 371 -28.96 11.60 32.40
CA THR A 371 -28.67 10.23 31.96
C THR A 371 -29.88 9.54 31.31
N GLY A 372 -30.97 10.24 31.07
CA GLY A 372 -32.02 9.83 30.15
C GLY A 372 -31.53 9.84 28.70
N ALA A 373 -30.48 9.07 28.38
CA ALA A 373 -30.08 8.83 27.02
C ALA A 373 -31.27 8.17 26.31
N ARG A 374 -32.03 8.97 25.53
CA ARG A 374 -33.09 8.45 24.66
C ARG A 374 -32.56 7.24 23.94
N ALA A 375 -33.24 6.09 24.12
CA ALA A 375 -32.91 4.84 23.42
C ALA A 375 -32.64 5.13 21.94
N PRO A 376 -31.65 4.50 21.36
CA PRO A 376 -31.34 4.70 19.94
C PRO A 376 -32.65 4.48 19.17
N ARG A 377 -32.99 5.42 18.29
CA ARG A 377 -34.19 5.31 17.43
C ARG A 377 -33.96 4.14 16.46
N ALA A 378 -34.20 2.91 16.92
CA ALA A 378 -34.01 1.68 16.14
C ALA A 378 -34.80 1.72 14.82
N ARG A 379 -36.02 2.32 14.88
CA ARG A 379 -36.90 2.50 13.73
C ARG A 379 -36.28 3.31 12.57
N VAL A 380 -35.26 4.14 12.82
CA VAL A 380 -34.58 4.92 11.77
C VAL A 380 -33.20 4.34 11.46
N ARG A 381 -32.46 3.86 12.45
CA ARG A 381 -31.08 3.41 12.26
C ARG A 381 -30.98 2.05 11.56
N LEU A 382 -31.85 1.11 11.91
CA LEU A 382 -31.83 -0.21 11.29
C LEU A 382 -32.17 -0.17 9.80
N PRO A 383 -33.24 0.52 9.34
CA PRO A 383 -33.51 0.62 7.91
C PRO A 383 -32.44 1.41 7.16
N LEU A 384 -31.83 2.44 7.77
CA LEU A 384 -30.70 3.15 7.16
C LEU A 384 -29.47 2.26 6.99
N ALA A 385 -29.14 1.45 8.01
CA ALA A 385 -28.07 0.50 7.90
C ALA A 385 -28.34 -0.62 6.87
N ALA A 386 -29.60 -1.09 6.82
CA ALA A 386 -30.04 -2.08 5.81
C ALA A 386 -29.94 -1.50 4.39
N LEU A 387 -30.39 -0.26 4.17
CA LEU A 387 -30.28 0.42 2.88
C LEU A 387 -28.81 0.57 2.46
N ALA A 388 -27.92 0.96 3.39
CA ALA A 388 -26.49 1.08 3.11
C ALA A 388 -25.86 -0.28 2.78
N LEU A 389 -26.27 -1.37 3.44
CA LEU A 389 -25.82 -2.73 3.12
C LEU A 389 -26.35 -3.22 1.76
N LEU A 390 -27.59 -2.92 1.42
CA LEU A 390 -28.15 -3.24 0.10
C LEU A 390 -27.43 -2.48 -1.01
N ALA A 391 -27.18 -1.18 -0.83
CA ALA A 391 -26.42 -0.39 -1.78
C ALA A 391 -24.97 -0.90 -1.91
N ALA A 392 -24.35 -1.29 -0.78
CA ALA A 392 -23.02 -1.89 -0.79
C ALA A 392 -23.00 -3.22 -1.56
N GLY A 393 -23.99 -4.09 -1.34
CA GLY A 393 -24.14 -5.34 -2.08
C GLY A 393 -24.31 -5.13 -3.58
N GLY A 394 -25.13 -4.16 -3.98
CA GLY A 394 -25.30 -3.79 -5.39
C GLY A 394 -24.00 -3.28 -6.02
N LEU A 395 -23.28 -2.39 -5.35
CA LEU A 395 -21.96 -1.92 -5.82
C LEU A 395 -20.92 -3.04 -5.90
N ALA A 396 -20.94 -3.98 -4.93
CA ALA A 396 -20.05 -5.12 -4.95
C ALA A 396 -20.32 -6.05 -6.16
N ALA A 397 -21.60 -6.28 -6.48
CA ALA A 397 -21.98 -7.07 -7.65
C ALA A 397 -21.51 -6.40 -8.95
N VAL A 398 -21.75 -5.09 -9.11
CA VAL A 398 -21.29 -4.32 -10.26
C VAL A 398 -19.76 -4.31 -10.36
N ALA A 399 -19.06 -4.24 -9.24
CA ALA A 399 -17.59 -4.28 -9.21
C ALA A 399 -17.01 -5.57 -9.81
N VAL A 400 -17.68 -6.70 -9.56
CA VAL A 400 -17.28 -8.01 -10.12
C VAL A 400 -17.63 -8.10 -11.60
N GLU A 401 -18.79 -7.58 -12.03
CA GLU A 401 -19.21 -7.61 -13.43
C GLU A 401 -18.33 -6.72 -14.33
N VAL A 402 -17.89 -5.57 -13.82
CA VAL A 402 -17.02 -4.65 -14.57
C VAL A 402 -15.64 -5.31 -14.82
N GLY A 403 -15.10 -6.06 -13.85
CA GLY A 403 -13.87 -6.87 -14.03
C GLY A 403 -12.60 -6.11 -14.41
N ASP A 404 -12.68 -4.78 -14.58
CA ASP A 404 -11.55 -3.91 -14.92
C ASP A 404 -10.85 -3.41 -13.64
N ALA A 405 -9.52 -3.45 -13.65
CA ALA A 405 -8.71 -3.19 -12.45
C ALA A 405 -9.02 -1.86 -11.74
N LEU A 406 -9.18 -0.75 -12.45
CA LEU A 406 -9.40 0.57 -11.85
C LEU A 406 -10.87 0.83 -11.48
N PRO A 407 -11.86 0.74 -12.38
CA PRO A 407 -13.25 1.01 -12.02
C PRO A 407 -13.83 -0.06 -11.08
N GLY A 408 -13.48 -1.35 -11.25
CA GLY A 408 -13.90 -2.43 -10.37
C GLY A 408 -13.42 -2.26 -8.94
N THR A 409 -12.14 -1.95 -8.74
CA THR A 409 -11.57 -1.70 -7.41
C THR A 409 -12.15 -0.44 -6.74
N ALA A 410 -12.43 0.62 -7.49
CA ALA A 410 -13.07 1.82 -6.97
C ALA A 410 -14.51 1.55 -6.47
N LEU A 411 -15.28 0.77 -7.22
CA LEU A 411 -16.64 0.34 -6.82
C LEU A 411 -16.60 -0.57 -5.59
N ALA A 412 -15.67 -1.52 -5.52
CA ALA A 412 -15.46 -2.38 -4.36
C ALA A 412 -15.10 -1.55 -3.11
N ALA A 413 -14.26 -0.54 -3.28
CA ALA A 413 -13.88 0.38 -2.21
C ALA A 413 -15.06 1.22 -1.70
N LEU A 414 -15.87 1.76 -2.60
CA LEU A 414 -17.08 2.51 -2.25
C LEU A 414 -18.10 1.62 -1.53
N SER A 415 -18.24 0.37 -1.98
CA SER A 415 -19.02 -0.66 -1.29
C SER A 415 -18.52 -0.87 0.14
N GLY A 416 -17.21 -1.02 0.35
CA GLY A 416 -16.59 -1.16 1.67
C GLY A 416 -16.87 0.03 2.58
N LEU A 417 -16.80 1.25 2.05
CA LEU A 417 -17.14 2.47 2.78
C LEU A 417 -18.60 2.48 3.25
N LEU A 418 -19.54 2.00 2.41
CA LEU A 418 -20.95 1.88 2.77
C LEU A 418 -21.18 0.82 3.85
N VAL A 419 -20.52 -0.33 3.78
CA VAL A 419 -20.58 -1.36 4.85
C VAL A 419 -20.04 -0.79 6.16
N PHE A 420 -18.93 -0.04 6.11
CA PHE A 420 -18.41 0.61 7.30
C PHE A 420 -19.40 1.65 7.86
N ALA A 421 -20.00 2.47 7.02
CA ALA A 421 -21.04 3.42 7.43
C ALA A 421 -22.24 2.70 8.07
N ALA A 422 -22.69 1.59 7.49
CA ALA A 422 -23.72 0.73 8.04
C ALA A 422 -23.32 0.19 9.43
N LEU A 423 -22.06 -0.25 9.59
CA LEU A 423 -21.53 -0.74 10.86
C LEU A 423 -21.47 0.39 11.93
N VAL A 424 -21.12 1.61 11.56
CA VAL A 424 -21.18 2.79 12.49
C VAL A 424 -22.61 3.04 12.95
N VAL A 425 -23.59 2.96 12.03
CA VAL A 425 -25.01 3.19 12.33
C VAL A 425 -25.61 2.05 13.16
N ALA A 426 -25.33 0.79 12.79
CA ALA A 426 -25.83 -0.42 13.45
C ALA A 426 -25.00 -0.84 14.68
N GLY A 427 -23.80 -0.31 14.87
CA GLY A 427 -22.83 -0.74 15.89
C GLY A 427 -23.41 -0.90 17.31
N PRO A 428 -24.24 0.00 17.84
CA PRO A 428 -24.85 -0.20 19.16
C PRO A 428 -25.72 -1.45 19.27
N PHE A 429 -26.37 -1.87 18.19
CA PHE A 429 -27.18 -3.09 18.13
C PHE A 429 -26.28 -4.33 18.01
N VAL A 430 -25.25 -4.26 17.17
CA VAL A 430 -24.25 -5.35 16.98
C VAL A 430 -23.55 -5.64 18.31
N VAL A 431 -23.03 -4.62 19.00
CA VAL A 431 -22.35 -4.79 20.29
C VAL A 431 -23.29 -5.31 21.36
N SER A 432 -24.53 -4.79 21.42
CA SER A 432 -25.50 -5.31 22.40
C SER A 432 -25.94 -6.74 22.09
N GLY A 433 -26.00 -7.13 20.81
CA GLY A 433 -26.24 -8.50 20.38
C GLY A 433 -25.12 -9.44 20.76
N ALA A 434 -23.87 -9.07 20.45
CA ALA A 434 -22.67 -9.83 20.81
C ALA A 434 -22.55 -9.96 22.35
N ALA A 435 -22.80 -8.91 23.10
CA ALA A 435 -22.80 -8.95 24.56
C ALA A 435 -23.89 -9.90 25.12
N ARG A 436 -25.06 -10.03 24.45
CA ARG A 436 -26.08 -11.03 24.84
C ARG A 436 -25.61 -12.43 24.53
N ALA A 437 -24.99 -12.66 23.37
CA ALA A 437 -24.48 -13.96 22.97
C ALA A 437 -23.36 -14.47 23.91
N VAL A 438 -22.51 -13.57 24.41
CA VAL A 438 -21.42 -13.90 25.34
C VAL A 438 -21.91 -14.00 26.80
N ALA A 439 -23.06 -13.43 27.15
CA ALA A 439 -23.59 -13.41 28.52
C ALA A 439 -23.64 -14.81 29.20
N PRO A 440 -24.11 -15.87 28.54
CA PRO A 440 -24.16 -17.23 29.17
C PRO A 440 -22.77 -17.79 29.45
N LEU A 441 -21.77 -17.49 28.59
CA LEU A 441 -20.39 -17.96 28.76
C LEU A 441 -19.71 -17.39 30.02
N VAL A 442 -20.06 -16.16 30.38
CA VAL A 442 -19.48 -15.44 31.53
C VAL A 442 -20.41 -15.41 32.75
N ALA A 443 -21.54 -16.14 32.74
CA ALA A 443 -22.56 -16.11 33.78
C ALA A 443 -22.03 -16.46 35.18
N ARG A 444 -21.06 -17.36 35.27
CA ARG A 444 -20.42 -17.78 36.52
C ARG A 444 -19.26 -16.90 36.97
N TRP A 445 -18.81 -15.94 36.13
CA TRP A 445 -17.65 -15.09 36.42
C TRP A 445 -18.09 -13.64 36.67
N ALA A 446 -18.05 -13.19 37.93
CA ALA A 446 -18.54 -11.88 38.32
C ALA A 446 -17.96 -10.69 37.54
N PRO A 447 -16.62 -10.60 37.28
CA PRO A 447 -16.05 -9.55 36.45
C PRO A 447 -16.59 -9.56 35.00
N GLY A 448 -16.83 -10.74 34.42
CA GLY A 448 -17.41 -10.88 33.09
C GLY A 448 -18.86 -10.41 33.01
N ARG A 449 -19.69 -10.70 34.03
CA ARG A 449 -21.07 -10.17 34.13
C ARG A 449 -21.09 -8.64 34.18
N ILE A 450 -20.15 -8.05 34.93
CA ILE A 450 -20.01 -6.59 35.00
C ILE A 450 -19.64 -6.04 33.62
N ALA A 451 -18.66 -6.64 32.94
CA ALA A 451 -18.21 -6.22 31.61
C ALA A 451 -19.35 -6.28 30.56
N VAL A 452 -20.09 -7.40 30.50
CA VAL A 452 -21.25 -7.56 29.60
C VAL A 452 -22.37 -6.59 29.95
N GLY A 453 -22.68 -6.39 31.22
CA GLY A 453 -23.66 -5.42 31.70
C GLY A 453 -23.30 -3.99 31.27
N ASN A 454 -22.02 -3.65 31.35
CA ASN A 454 -21.49 -2.35 30.93
C ASN A 454 -21.57 -2.16 29.41
N ALA A 455 -21.16 -3.14 28.63
CA ALA A 455 -21.22 -3.09 27.17
C ALA A 455 -22.66 -2.91 26.67
N ARG A 456 -23.64 -3.49 27.35
CA ARG A 456 -25.08 -3.30 27.04
C ARG A 456 -25.60 -1.92 27.42
N ARG A 457 -25.27 -1.42 28.60
CA ARG A 457 -25.74 -0.10 29.07
C ARG A 457 -25.12 1.06 28.27
N MET A 458 -23.81 0.94 27.93
CA MET A 458 -23.06 1.95 27.20
C MET A 458 -22.79 1.56 25.73
N SER A 459 -23.73 0.84 25.12
CA SER A 459 -23.58 0.23 23.79
C SER A 459 -23.09 1.18 22.69
N ARG A 460 -23.49 2.47 22.71
CA ARG A 460 -23.03 3.49 21.74
C ARG A 460 -21.53 3.77 21.82
N ARG A 461 -20.98 3.74 23.01
CA ARG A 461 -19.57 4.03 23.25
C ARG A 461 -18.71 2.81 22.92
N THR A 462 -19.12 1.64 23.42
CA THR A 462 -18.45 0.37 23.08
C THR A 462 -18.51 0.14 21.58
N ALA A 463 -19.64 0.46 20.92
CA ALA A 463 -19.77 0.37 19.47
C ALA A 463 -18.77 1.28 18.73
N ALA A 464 -18.56 2.52 19.15
CA ALA A 464 -17.60 3.40 18.50
C ALA A 464 -16.18 2.83 18.56
N MET A 465 -15.78 2.27 19.72
CA MET A 465 -14.48 1.60 19.86
C MET A 465 -14.38 0.37 18.97
N THR A 466 -15.37 -0.52 19.06
CA THR A 466 -15.42 -1.78 18.31
C THR A 466 -15.42 -1.51 16.81
N THR A 467 -16.17 -0.51 16.33
CA THR A 467 -16.24 -0.18 14.91
C THR A 467 -14.90 0.34 14.36
N VAL A 468 -14.21 1.22 15.10
CA VAL A 468 -12.89 1.71 14.68
C VAL A 468 -11.86 0.58 14.66
N LEU A 469 -11.90 -0.28 15.68
CA LEU A 469 -11.02 -1.43 15.77
C LEU A 469 -11.32 -2.46 14.67
N SER A 470 -12.61 -2.73 14.39
CA SER A 470 -13.01 -3.68 13.33
C SER A 470 -12.65 -3.17 11.94
N LEU A 471 -12.65 -1.86 11.71
CA LEU A 471 -12.18 -1.29 10.46
C LEU A 471 -10.69 -1.59 10.22
N GLY A 472 -9.87 -1.34 11.24
CA GLY A 472 -8.44 -1.62 11.12
C GLY A 472 -8.16 -3.09 10.90
N VAL A 473 -8.82 -3.97 11.66
CA VAL A 473 -8.71 -5.43 11.48
C VAL A 473 -9.21 -5.85 10.10
N GLY A 474 -10.33 -5.27 9.65
CA GLY A 474 -10.93 -5.58 8.36
C GLY A 474 -10.02 -5.19 7.20
N LEU A 475 -9.44 -4.01 7.28
CA LEU A 475 -8.51 -3.53 6.26
C LEU A 475 -7.25 -4.42 6.16
N THR A 476 -6.70 -4.80 7.32
CA THR A 476 -5.58 -5.74 7.41
C THR A 476 -5.95 -7.13 6.87
N ALA A 477 -7.12 -7.64 7.24
CA ALA A 477 -7.60 -8.93 6.76
C ALA A 477 -7.85 -8.93 5.25
N ALA A 478 -8.43 -7.85 4.72
CA ALA A 478 -8.64 -7.67 3.28
C ALA A 478 -7.31 -7.68 2.51
N LEU A 479 -6.31 -6.96 3.00
CA LEU A 479 -4.99 -6.93 2.39
C LEU A 479 -4.29 -8.30 2.45
N LEU A 480 -4.34 -8.99 3.59
CA LEU A 480 -3.77 -10.33 3.73
C LEU A 480 -4.38 -11.32 2.74
N VAL A 481 -5.71 -11.28 2.58
CA VAL A 481 -6.42 -12.14 1.63
C VAL A 481 -6.09 -11.76 0.19
N ALA A 482 -6.09 -10.46 -0.14
CA ALA A 482 -5.78 -9.98 -1.48
C ALA A 482 -4.35 -10.34 -1.90
N VAL A 483 -3.34 -10.10 -1.04
CA VAL A 483 -1.94 -10.43 -1.34
C VAL A 483 -1.73 -11.95 -1.41
N SER A 484 -2.33 -12.72 -0.50
CA SER A 484 -2.21 -14.19 -0.53
C SER A 484 -2.88 -14.79 -1.77
N GLY A 485 -4.06 -14.27 -2.15
CA GLY A 485 -4.77 -14.74 -3.35
C GLY A 485 -4.03 -14.37 -4.63
N ALA A 486 -3.57 -13.13 -4.77
CA ALA A 486 -2.78 -12.69 -5.91
C ALA A 486 -1.46 -13.47 -6.04
N SER A 487 -0.79 -13.77 -4.92
CA SER A 487 0.44 -14.57 -4.94
C SER A 487 0.19 -16.04 -5.31
N ALA A 488 -0.96 -16.60 -4.90
CA ALA A 488 -1.34 -17.94 -5.29
C ALA A 488 -1.66 -18.00 -6.80
N ASP A 489 -2.44 -17.05 -7.31
CA ASP A 489 -2.77 -16.97 -8.73
C ASP A 489 -1.53 -16.76 -9.61
N ALA A 490 -0.60 -15.91 -9.18
CA ALA A 490 0.68 -15.71 -9.89
C ALA A 490 1.50 -16.99 -9.97
N ARG A 491 1.58 -17.76 -8.87
CA ARG A 491 2.26 -19.08 -8.88
C ARG A 491 1.55 -20.07 -9.79
N ASP A 492 0.23 -20.18 -9.67
CA ASP A 492 -0.58 -21.04 -10.53
C ASP A 492 -0.47 -20.62 -12.01
N ALA A 493 -0.33 -19.35 -12.32
CA ALA A 493 -0.10 -18.85 -13.68
C ALA A 493 1.30 -19.24 -14.19
N ILE A 494 2.32 -19.13 -13.35
CA ILE A 494 3.67 -19.59 -13.70
C ILE A 494 3.63 -21.09 -13.98
N ASP A 495 3.06 -21.90 -13.11
CA ASP A 495 3.00 -23.36 -13.25
C ASP A 495 2.16 -23.82 -14.47
N ARG A 496 1.11 -23.05 -14.83
CA ARG A 496 0.32 -23.32 -16.05
C ARG A 496 1.05 -22.94 -17.33
N ASN A 497 1.73 -21.79 -17.35
CA ASN A 497 2.36 -21.25 -18.55
C ASN A 497 3.76 -21.82 -18.80
N TYR A 498 4.41 -22.32 -17.76
CA TYR A 498 5.77 -22.83 -17.80
C TYR A 498 5.83 -24.24 -17.20
N PRO A 499 5.47 -25.27 -18.00
CA PRO A 499 5.34 -26.66 -17.51
C PRO A 499 6.68 -27.40 -17.37
N ALA A 500 7.81 -26.71 -17.44
CA ALA A 500 9.16 -27.24 -17.25
C ALA A 500 10.02 -26.26 -16.44
N ASP A 501 11.14 -26.71 -15.89
CA ASP A 501 12.04 -25.86 -15.10
C ASP A 501 12.72 -24.77 -15.92
N VAL A 502 12.95 -25.03 -17.22
CA VAL A 502 13.43 -24.03 -18.16
C VAL A 502 12.63 -24.11 -19.45
N VAL A 503 12.21 -22.96 -19.96
CA VAL A 503 11.50 -22.83 -21.23
C VAL A 503 12.38 -22.04 -22.21
N VAL A 504 12.70 -22.62 -23.34
CA VAL A 504 13.51 -21.95 -24.36
C VAL A 504 12.63 -21.58 -25.56
N PHE A 505 12.56 -20.27 -25.81
CA PHE A 505 11.82 -19.69 -26.92
C PHE A 505 12.78 -19.58 -28.13
N PRO A 506 12.47 -20.22 -29.26
CA PRO A 506 13.28 -20.08 -30.44
C PRO A 506 13.33 -18.63 -30.92
N GLY A 507 14.51 -18.12 -31.22
CA GLY A 507 14.72 -16.73 -31.64
C GLY A 507 15.79 -16.63 -32.74
N GLY A 508 15.85 -15.49 -33.42
CA GLY A 508 16.91 -15.22 -34.39
C GLY A 508 16.95 -16.17 -35.58
N VAL A 509 18.11 -16.77 -35.80
CA VAL A 509 18.39 -17.68 -36.95
C VAL A 509 17.92 -19.11 -36.63
N ASP A 510 17.93 -19.54 -35.38
CA ASP A 510 17.58 -20.90 -34.94
C ASP A 510 16.03 -21.00 -34.68
N ARG A 511 15.26 -21.00 -35.75
CA ARG A 511 13.80 -21.22 -35.72
C ARG A 511 13.39 -22.70 -35.67
N ASP A 512 14.29 -23.60 -35.88
CA ASP A 512 14.02 -25.06 -35.84
C ASP A 512 14.12 -25.56 -34.40
N THR A 513 12.97 -25.71 -33.77
CA THR A 513 12.83 -26.20 -32.39
C THR A 513 13.39 -27.64 -32.24
N GLY A 514 13.39 -28.45 -33.30
CA GLY A 514 13.95 -29.81 -33.27
C GLY A 514 15.48 -29.81 -33.18
N VAL A 515 16.12 -28.94 -33.92
CA VAL A 515 17.60 -28.76 -33.87
C VAL A 515 18.00 -28.17 -32.53
N LEU A 516 17.26 -27.20 -32.04
CA LEU A 516 17.48 -26.56 -30.73
C LEU A 516 17.34 -27.58 -29.59
N ALA A 517 16.27 -28.37 -29.61
CA ALA A 517 16.04 -29.42 -28.61
C ALA A 517 17.15 -30.47 -28.63
N ALA A 518 17.57 -30.95 -29.82
CA ALA A 518 18.66 -31.92 -29.94
C ALA A 518 20.01 -31.36 -29.43
N ARG A 519 20.28 -30.07 -29.63
CA ARG A 519 21.48 -29.40 -29.11
C ARG A 519 21.47 -29.32 -27.59
N LEU A 520 20.31 -28.99 -26.98
CA LEU A 520 20.13 -28.93 -25.53
C LEU A 520 20.20 -30.33 -24.90
N ASP A 521 19.58 -31.34 -25.52
CA ASP A 521 19.57 -32.73 -25.07
C ASP A 521 20.95 -33.42 -25.18
N ALA A 522 21.86 -32.86 -25.97
CA ALA A 522 23.24 -33.34 -26.03
C ALA A 522 24.05 -33.06 -24.75
N ALA A 523 23.59 -32.18 -23.89
CA ALA A 523 24.22 -31.91 -22.59
C ALA A 523 23.76 -32.97 -21.56
N PRO A 524 24.69 -33.65 -20.85
CA PRO A 524 24.35 -34.74 -19.94
C PRO A 524 23.53 -34.31 -18.71
N GLU A 525 23.49 -33.02 -18.44
CA GLU A 525 22.73 -32.40 -17.32
C GLU A 525 21.28 -32.08 -17.67
N LEU A 526 20.91 -32.17 -18.97
CA LEU A 526 19.63 -31.69 -19.47
C LEU A 526 18.84 -32.80 -20.16
N THR A 527 17.53 -32.67 -20.15
CA THR A 527 16.60 -33.41 -21.01
C THR A 527 15.70 -32.39 -21.70
N ALA A 528 15.70 -32.39 -23.03
CA ALA A 528 14.96 -31.41 -23.81
C ALA A 528 13.87 -32.07 -24.67
N ARG A 529 12.68 -31.42 -24.70
CA ARG A 529 11.55 -31.84 -25.53
C ARG A 529 10.88 -30.68 -26.22
N VAL A 530 10.35 -30.86 -27.42
CA VAL A 530 9.60 -29.85 -28.13
C VAL A 530 8.11 -29.93 -27.75
N SER A 531 7.48 -28.81 -27.44
CA SER A 531 6.05 -28.68 -27.23
C SER A 531 5.55 -27.32 -27.73
N ASP A 532 4.53 -27.30 -28.56
CA ASP A 532 3.85 -26.08 -29.05
C ASP A 532 4.79 -24.98 -29.60
N GLY A 533 5.87 -25.39 -30.30
CA GLY A 533 6.82 -24.45 -30.90
C GLY A 533 7.82 -23.83 -29.92
N ILE A 534 7.93 -24.35 -28.70
CA ILE A 534 8.94 -24.02 -27.70
C ILE A 534 9.70 -25.27 -27.27
N VAL A 535 10.89 -25.11 -26.70
CA VAL A 535 11.67 -26.23 -26.17
C VAL A 535 11.56 -26.19 -24.63
N LEU A 536 11.02 -27.26 -24.07
CA LEU A 536 10.94 -27.51 -22.65
C LEU A 536 12.17 -28.27 -22.19
N VAL A 537 12.86 -27.76 -21.18
CA VAL A 537 14.10 -28.35 -20.66
C VAL A 537 13.93 -28.66 -19.18
N GLU A 538 14.24 -29.90 -18.83
CA GLU A 538 14.22 -30.40 -17.44
C GLU A 538 15.66 -30.82 -17.06
N PRO A 539 16.14 -30.42 -15.87
CA PRO A 539 17.40 -30.89 -15.34
C PRO A 539 17.35 -32.41 -15.06
N VAL A 540 18.42 -33.11 -15.32
CA VAL A 540 18.57 -34.50 -14.88
C VAL A 540 18.60 -34.52 -13.33
N PRO A 541 17.89 -35.45 -12.66
CA PRO A 541 17.88 -35.52 -11.22
C PRO A 541 19.27 -35.58 -10.58
N GLY A 542 19.58 -34.59 -9.72
CA GLY A 542 20.89 -34.49 -9.07
C GLY A 542 21.94 -33.69 -9.85
N ALA A 543 21.61 -33.11 -11.01
CA ALA A 543 22.53 -32.22 -11.74
C ALA A 543 22.80 -30.92 -10.91
N ASP A 544 24.04 -30.45 -10.98
CA ASP A 544 24.42 -29.19 -10.34
C ASP A 544 23.70 -28.00 -11.03
N PRO A 545 23.00 -27.14 -10.26
CA PRO A 545 22.27 -26.00 -10.82
C PRO A 545 23.13 -25.05 -11.65
N VAL A 546 24.42 -24.88 -11.31
CA VAL A 546 25.35 -24.05 -12.08
C VAL A 546 25.69 -24.70 -13.42
N ALA A 547 25.93 -26.01 -13.42
CA ALA A 547 26.18 -26.76 -14.65
C ALA A 547 24.97 -26.75 -15.58
N VAL A 548 23.74 -26.88 -15.02
CA VAL A 548 22.47 -26.77 -15.78
C VAL A 548 22.36 -25.40 -16.44
N ARG A 549 22.55 -24.31 -15.70
CA ARG A 549 22.47 -22.93 -16.22
C ARG A 549 23.48 -22.71 -17.36
N SER A 550 24.72 -23.11 -17.15
CA SER A 550 25.78 -23.00 -18.18
C SER A 550 25.51 -23.90 -19.43
N ALA A 551 24.95 -25.08 -19.22
CA ALA A 551 24.58 -25.97 -20.33
C ALA A 551 23.43 -25.39 -21.16
N VAL A 552 22.41 -24.85 -20.51
CA VAL A 552 21.31 -24.16 -21.19
C VAL A 552 21.81 -22.93 -21.93
N ALA A 553 22.65 -22.09 -21.32
CA ALA A 553 23.18 -20.89 -21.96
C ALA A 553 23.99 -21.20 -23.21
N ARG A 554 24.83 -22.24 -23.17
CA ARG A 554 25.61 -22.71 -24.36
C ARG A 554 24.73 -23.35 -25.42
N GLY A 555 23.74 -24.16 -25.01
CA GLY A 555 22.86 -24.89 -25.90
C GLY A 555 21.78 -24.03 -26.56
N ALA A 556 21.31 -23.01 -25.88
CA ALA A 556 20.26 -22.09 -26.37
C ALA A 556 20.75 -21.25 -27.58
N GLY A 557 22.05 -20.92 -27.65
CA GLY A 557 22.56 -20.07 -28.74
C GLY A 557 21.87 -18.68 -28.69
N ASP A 558 21.26 -18.26 -29.81
CA ASP A 558 20.53 -17.01 -29.94
C ASP A 558 19.08 -17.07 -29.38
N ALA A 559 18.65 -18.28 -28.94
CA ALA A 559 17.33 -18.46 -28.33
C ALA A 559 17.28 -17.89 -26.91
N SER A 560 16.14 -17.36 -26.51
CA SER A 560 15.93 -16.90 -25.13
C SER A 560 15.49 -18.05 -24.23
N ALA A 561 16.24 -18.28 -23.15
CA ALA A 561 15.88 -19.28 -22.15
C ALA A 561 15.31 -18.57 -20.90
N THR A 562 14.15 -18.98 -20.44
CA THR A 562 13.54 -18.50 -19.22
C THR A 562 13.66 -19.56 -18.13
N PHE A 563 14.37 -19.23 -17.06
CA PHE A 563 14.47 -20.08 -15.89
C PHE A 563 13.26 -19.80 -14.97
N VAL A 564 12.40 -20.80 -14.80
CA VAL A 564 11.17 -20.65 -14.00
C VAL A 564 11.49 -20.39 -12.52
N ALA A 565 12.63 -20.88 -12.04
CA ALA A 565 13.11 -20.58 -10.69
C ALA A 565 13.35 -19.07 -10.49
N ASP A 566 13.92 -18.37 -11.46
CA ASP A 566 14.19 -16.93 -11.39
C ASP A 566 12.88 -16.13 -11.40
N MET A 567 11.89 -16.55 -12.20
CA MET A 567 10.55 -15.93 -12.19
C MET A 567 9.83 -16.10 -10.84
N ARG A 568 9.96 -17.30 -10.25
CA ARG A 568 9.39 -17.55 -8.91
C ARG A 568 10.07 -16.68 -7.87
N GLU A 569 11.39 -16.56 -7.88
CA GLU A 569 12.16 -15.72 -6.96
C GLU A 569 11.79 -14.22 -7.10
N GLN A 570 11.70 -13.72 -8.34
CA GLN A 570 11.24 -12.34 -8.61
C GLN A 570 9.83 -12.11 -8.09
N THR A 571 8.92 -13.05 -8.35
CA THR A 571 7.53 -12.98 -7.86
C THR A 571 7.48 -12.99 -6.33
N GLU A 572 8.28 -13.86 -5.68
CA GLU A 572 8.35 -13.92 -4.22
C GLU A 572 8.94 -12.64 -3.61
N THR A 573 9.93 -12.05 -4.24
CA THR A 573 10.52 -10.77 -3.83
C THR A 573 9.51 -9.64 -3.95
N ALA A 574 8.78 -9.54 -5.07
CA ALA A 574 7.73 -8.55 -5.26
C ALA A 574 6.58 -8.72 -4.25
N VAL A 575 6.12 -9.95 -4.04
CA VAL A 575 5.11 -10.29 -3.02
C VAL A 575 5.62 -9.98 -1.62
N GLY A 576 6.90 -10.25 -1.36
CA GLY A 576 7.58 -9.94 -0.09
C GLY A 576 7.58 -8.43 0.20
N ALA A 577 7.87 -7.60 -0.79
CA ALA A 577 7.82 -6.15 -0.67
C ALA A 577 6.40 -5.64 -0.37
N VAL A 578 5.39 -6.10 -1.13
CA VAL A 578 3.98 -5.76 -0.88
C VAL A 578 3.52 -6.21 0.50
N ARG A 579 3.93 -7.42 0.92
CA ARG A 579 3.65 -7.95 2.26
C ARG A 579 4.33 -7.11 3.35
N GLY A 580 5.55 -6.63 3.12
CA GLY A 580 6.27 -5.74 4.04
C GLY A 580 5.54 -4.42 4.26
N VAL A 581 5.09 -3.77 3.17
CA VAL A 581 4.24 -2.58 3.23
C VAL A 581 2.95 -2.88 3.99
N GLY A 582 2.30 -4.01 3.67
CA GLY A 582 1.09 -4.45 4.35
C GLY A 582 1.28 -4.62 5.86
N LEU A 583 2.37 -5.26 6.30
CA LEU A 583 2.69 -5.41 7.72
C LEU A 583 2.95 -4.06 8.41
N GLY A 584 3.58 -3.11 7.71
CA GLY A 584 3.73 -1.73 8.19
C GLY A 584 2.37 -1.07 8.43
N LEU A 585 1.43 -1.20 7.49
CA LEU A 585 0.05 -0.71 7.60
C LEU A 585 -0.71 -1.36 8.76
N VAL A 586 -0.50 -2.66 8.98
CA VAL A 586 -1.02 -3.39 10.14
C VAL A 586 -0.50 -2.78 11.44
N GLY A 587 0.80 -2.52 11.51
CA GLY A 587 1.44 -1.91 12.69
C GLY A 587 0.82 -0.56 13.03
N VAL A 588 0.63 0.30 12.03
CA VAL A 588 -0.03 1.61 12.20
C VAL A 588 -1.48 1.44 12.65
N THR A 589 -2.22 0.53 12.05
CA THR A 589 -3.62 0.26 12.40
C THR A 589 -3.76 -0.25 13.84
N LEU A 590 -2.88 -1.17 14.26
CA LEU A 590 -2.82 -1.64 15.64
C LEU A 590 -2.48 -0.49 16.61
N LEU A 591 -1.60 0.41 16.24
CA LEU A 591 -1.28 1.60 17.03
C LEU A 591 -2.49 2.51 17.22
N VAL A 592 -3.25 2.80 16.14
CA VAL A 592 -4.52 3.55 16.22
C VAL A 592 -5.51 2.85 17.16
N ALA A 593 -5.60 1.54 17.04
CA ALA A 593 -6.48 0.72 17.87
C ALA A 593 -6.09 0.79 19.36
N VAL A 594 -4.80 0.63 19.69
CA VAL A 594 -4.26 0.77 21.07
C VAL A 594 -4.63 2.12 21.65
N VAL A 595 -4.37 3.18 20.90
CA VAL A 595 -4.64 4.55 21.32
C VAL A 595 -6.14 4.77 21.48
N GLY A 596 -6.96 4.38 20.52
CA GLY A 596 -8.41 4.53 20.53
C GLY A 596 -9.06 3.81 21.70
N VAL A 597 -8.73 2.53 21.90
CA VAL A 597 -9.22 1.70 23.03
C VAL A 597 -8.72 2.25 24.36
N GLY A 598 -7.42 2.55 24.48
CA GLY A 598 -6.81 3.05 25.70
C GLY A 598 -7.42 4.38 26.16
N VAL A 599 -7.57 5.34 25.24
CA VAL A 599 -8.20 6.65 25.51
C VAL A 599 -9.64 6.47 25.95
N THR A 600 -10.41 5.66 25.24
CA THR A 600 -11.83 5.50 25.50
C THR A 600 -12.09 4.75 26.81
N LEU A 601 -11.28 3.73 27.15
CA LEU A 601 -11.35 3.04 28.43
C LEU A 601 -10.90 3.94 29.59
N ALA A 602 -9.84 4.75 29.41
CA ALA A 602 -9.40 5.70 30.43
C ALA A 602 -10.49 6.71 30.79
N LEU A 603 -11.18 7.21 29.76
CA LEU A 603 -12.35 8.07 29.95
C LEU A 603 -13.51 7.32 30.62
N SER A 604 -13.76 6.04 30.25
CA SER A 604 -14.79 5.21 30.88
C SER A 604 -14.57 5.04 32.37
N VAL A 605 -13.37 4.66 32.76
CA VAL A 605 -13.01 4.47 34.17
C VAL A 605 -13.18 5.79 34.94
N SER A 606 -12.78 6.91 34.37
CA SER A 606 -12.88 8.22 35.03
C SER A 606 -14.32 8.72 35.20
N GLU A 607 -15.26 8.32 34.33
CA GLU A 607 -16.70 8.65 34.48
C GLU A 607 -17.39 7.78 35.52
N ARG A 608 -16.89 6.58 35.75
CA ARG A 608 -17.48 5.55 36.62
C ARG A 608 -16.75 5.45 37.96
N THR A 609 -15.93 6.45 38.31
CA THR A 609 -15.15 6.43 39.54
C THR A 609 -16.07 6.21 40.78
N ARG A 610 -17.24 6.86 40.81
CA ARG A 610 -18.23 6.70 41.88
C ARG A 610 -18.87 5.32 41.90
N GLU A 611 -19.28 4.78 40.75
CA GLU A 611 -19.83 3.41 40.63
C GLU A 611 -18.81 2.37 41.12
N ILE A 612 -17.56 2.51 40.68
CA ILE A 612 -16.44 1.59 41.07
C ILE A 612 -16.19 1.74 42.58
N ALA A 613 -16.20 2.95 43.13
CA ALA A 613 -16.05 3.20 44.56
C ALA A 613 -17.18 2.53 45.36
N LEU A 614 -18.44 2.70 44.95
CA LEU A 614 -19.61 2.05 45.57
C LEU A 614 -19.51 0.51 45.50
N LEU A 615 -19.18 -0.07 44.37
CA LEU A 615 -18.99 -1.51 44.25
C LEU A 615 -17.85 -2.02 45.16
N ARG A 616 -16.83 -1.21 45.40
CA ARG A 616 -15.73 -1.54 46.31
C ARG A 616 -16.14 -1.43 47.78
N THR A 617 -17.02 -0.50 48.15
CA THR A 617 -17.60 -0.48 49.50
C THR A 617 -18.48 -1.70 49.76
N LEU A 618 -19.13 -2.24 48.71
CA LEU A 618 -19.91 -3.46 48.76
C LEU A 618 -19.06 -4.74 48.69
N GLY A 619 -17.72 -4.65 48.79
CA GLY A 619 -16.83 -5.80 48.87
C GLY A 619 -16.15 -6.23 47.55
N LEU A 620 -16.28 -5.47 46.45
CA LEU A 620 -15.57 -5.78 45.22
C LEU A 620 -14.07 -5.55 45.40
N SER A 621 -13.26 -6.61 45.20
CA SER A 621 -11.80 -6.55 45.34
C SER A 621 -11.14 -5.70 44.24
N ARG A 622 -9.94 -5.16 44.51
CA ARG A 622 -9.12 -4.44 43.51
C ARG A 622 -8.85 -5.30 42.26
N ALA A 623 -8.60 -6.60 42.46
CA ALA A 623 -8.36 -7.54 41.40
C ALA A 623 -9.60 -7.79 40.53
N ALA A 624 -10.78 -7.92 41.16
CA ALA A 624 -12.06 -8.10 40.44
C ALA A 624 -12.41 -6.85 39.63
N SER A 625 -12.19 -5.63 40.15
CA SER A 625 -12.38 -4.38 39.44
C SER A 625 -11.43 -4.27 38.20
N ARG A 626 -10.16 -4.66 38.38
CA ARG A 626 -9.20 -4.70 37.26
C ARG A 626 -9.60 -5.70 36.18
N ARG A 627 -10.02 -6.92 36.58
CA ARG A 627 -10.48 -7.98 35.66
C ARG A 627 -11.74 -7.56 34.90
N ALA A 628 -12.65 -6.81 35.53
CA ALA A 628 -13.86 -6.31 34.85
C ALA A 628 -13.52 -5.32 33.71
N VAL A 629 -12.59 -4.40 33.92
CA VAL A 629 -12.14 -3.45 32.86
C VAL A 629 -11.38 -4.19 31.76
N ALA A 630 -10.51 -5.16 32.10
CA ALA A 630 -9.83 -5.98 31.12
C ALA A 630 -10.79 -6.86 30.30
N ALA A 631 -11.83 -7.42 30.94
CA ALA A 631 -12.87 -8.18 30.26
C ALA A 631 -13.70 -7.31 29.30
N GLU A 632 -13.96 -6.05 29.65
CA GLU A 632 -14.63 -5.09 28.75
C GLU A 632 -13.79 -4.81 27.50
N ALA A 633 -12.47 -4.66 27.66
CA ALA A 633 -11.53 -4.49 26.55
C ALA A 633 -11.45 -5.76 25.68
N ALA A 634 -11.35 -6.94 26.31
CA ALA A 634 -11.31 -8.22 25.62
C ALA A 634 -12.59 -8.48 24.81
N LEU A 635 -13.76 -8.18 25.37
CA LEU A 635 -15.06 -8.31 24.68
C LEU A 635 -15.11 -7.39 23.44
N ALA A 636 -14.72 -6.11 23.60
CA ALA A 636 -14.69 -5.16 22.50
C ALA A 636 -13.68 -5.62 21.41
N GLY A 637 -12.50 -6.06 21.81
CA GLY A 637 -11.47 -6.61 20.92
C GLY A 637 -11.93 -7.86 20.17
N ALA A 638 -12.56 -8.81 20.86
CA ALA A 638 -13.07 -10.04 20.24
C ALA A 638 -14.18 -9.77 19.22
N VAL A 639 -15.14 -8.90 19.55
CA VAL A 639 -16.21 -8.50 18.61
C VAL A 639 -15.62 -7.80 17.40
N ALA A 640 -14.64 -6.91 17.62
CA ALA A 640 -13.96 -6.20 16.53
C ALA A 640 -13.14 -7.14 15.65
N ALA A 641 -12.45 -8.10 16.25
CA ALA A 641 -11.65 -9.08 15.52
C ALA A 641 -12.53 -9.97 14.62
N VAL A 642 -13.64 -10.50 15.16
CA VAL A 642 -14.58 -11.34 14.37
C VAL A 642 -15.19 -10.52 13.22
N LEU A 643 -15.72 -9.32 13.51
CA LEU A 643 -16.31 -8.47 12.48
C LEU A 643 -15.28 -8.05 11.44
N GLY A 644 -14.09 -7.66 11.89
CA GLY A 644 -13.00 -7.24 11.01
C GLY A 644 -12.53 -8.37 10.10
N VAL A 645 -12.25 -9.55 10.66
CA VAL A 645 -11.77 -10.70 9.86
C VAL A 645 -12.82 -11.15 8.86
N VAL A 646 -14.10 -11.25 9.27
CA VAL A 646 -15.17 -11.68 8.35
C VAL A 646 -15.41 -10.67 7.24
N LEU A 647 -15.58 -9.40 7.60
CA LEU A 647 -15.81 -8.35 6.59
C LEU A 647 -14.56 -8.12 5.74
N GLY A 648 -13.38 -8.05 6.37
CA GLY A 648 -12.12 -7.85 5.65
C GLY A 648 -11.79 -9.02 4.73
N GLY A 649 -11.96 -10.25 5.19
CA GLY A 649 -11.79 -11.43 4.35
C GLY A 649 -12.71 -11.42 3.13
N ALA A 650 -14.01 -11.11 3.34
CA ALA A 650 -14.97 -10.97 2.24
C ALA A 650 -14.56 -9.86 1.25
N TYR A 651 -14.07 -8.72 1.74
CA TYR A 651 -13.61 -7.62 0.88
C TYR A 651 -12.27 -7.90 0.21
N GLY A 652 -11.40 -8.71 0.80
CA GLY A 652 -10.18 -9.20 0.13
C GLY A 652 -10.52 -10.10 -1.06
N VAL A 653 -11.48 -11.01 -0.87
CA VAL A 653 -12.02 -11.84 -1.96
C VAL A 653 -12.69 -10.98 -3.04
N LEU A 654 -13.50 -9.99 -2.64
CA LEU A 654 -14.15 -9.07 -3.58
C LEU A 654 -13.13 -8.26 -4.39
N ALA A 655 -12.05 -7.80 -3.77
CA ALA A 655 -10.99 -7.06 -4.45
C ALA A 655 -10.33 -7.91 -5.55
N LEU A 656 -10.03 -9.18 -5.26
CA LEU A 656 -9.49 -10.11 -6.26
C LEU A 656 -10.49 -10.36 -7.39
N ALA A 657 -11.76 -10.62 -7.06
CA ALA A 657 -12.80 -10.85 -8.06
C ALA A 657 -13.01 -9.62 -8.97
N ALA A 658 -12.90 -8.40 -8.41
CA ALA A 658 -13.02 -7.15 -9.17
C ALA A 658 -11.82 -6.89 -10.11
N THR A 659 -10.70 -7.58 -9.94
CA THR A 659 -9.56 -7.54 -10.86
C THR A 659 -9.51 -8.73 -11.82
N GLY A 660 -10.57 -9.56 -11.84
CA GLY A 660 -10.63 -10.77 -12.67
C GLY A 660 -9.80 -11.94 -12.16
N ILE A 661 -9.15 -11.81 -11.00
CA ILE A 661 -8.37 -12.87 -10.39
C ILE A 661 -9.29 -13.85 -9.69
N GLY A 662 -9.24 -15.11 -10.08
CA GLY A 662 -9.93 -16.20 -9.39
C GLY A 662 -9.38 -16.40 -7.98
N VAL A 663 -10.24 -16.65 -7.00
CA VAL A 663 -9.79 -16.94 -5.62
C VAL A 663 -9.69 -18.45 -5.44
N PRO A 664 -8.50 -19.05 -5.50
CA PRO A 664 -8.35 -20.45 -5.12
C PRO A 664 -8.68 -20.61 -3.63
N ALA A 665 -9.42 -21.65 -3.27
CA ALA A 665 -9.80 -21.92 -1.87
C ALA A 665 -8.56 -22.02 -0.95
N ALA A 666 -7.42 -22.47 -1.49
CA ALA A 666 -6.13 -22.52 -0.82
C ALA A 666 -5.49 -21.14 -0.59
N GLY A 667 -5.95 -20.08 -1.29
CA GLY A 667 -5.38 -18.72 -1.19
C GLY A 667 -5.82 -17.94 0.04
N VAL A 668 -6.79 -18.42 0.84
CA VAL A 668 -7.24 -17.73 2.06
C VAL A 668 -6.30 -18.06 3.23
N PRO A 669 -5.57 -17.11 3.79
CA PRO A 669 -4.56 -17.36 4.82
C PRO A 669 -5.20 -17.49 6.22
N VAL A 670 -5.97 -18.55 6.46
CA VAL A 670 -6.75 -18.77 7.71
C VAL A 670 -5.87 -18.66 8.96
N GLY A 671 -4.65 -19.20 8.93
CA GLY A 671 -3.72 -19.13 10.06
C GLY A 671 -3.29 -17.68 10.39
N GLN A 672 -3.03 -16.87 9.37
CA GLN A 672 -2.67 -15.46 9.55
C GLN A 672 -3.86 -14.62 10.04
N LEU A 673 -5.06 -14.90 9.54
CA LEU A 673 -6.31 -14.27 10.01
C LEU A 673 -6.62 -14.61 11.47
N ALA A 674 -6.42 -15.86 11.87
CA ALA A 674 -6.56 -16.28 13.27
C ALA A 674 -5.51 -15.61 14.16
N GLY A 675 -4.25 -15.53 13.71
CA GLY A 675 -3.18 -14.82 14.38
C GLY A 675 -3.48 -13.32 14.53
N LEU A 676 -4.00 -12.66 13.48
CA LEU A 676 -4.46 -11.28 13.52
C LEU A 676 -5.57 -11.09 14.57
N ALA A 677 -6.58 -11.95 14.57
CA ALA A 677 -7.67 -11.89 15.54
C ALA A 677 -7.15 -12.03 16.99
N ALA A 678 -6.25 -12.95 17.25
CA ALA A 678 -5.62 -13.14 18.55
C ALA A 678 -4.77 -11.93 18.97
N ALA A 679 -3.97 -11.39 18.05
CA ALA A 679 -3.15 -10.20 18.27
C ALA A 679 -4.00 -8.98 18.63
N VAL A 680 -5.11 -8.76 17.95
CA VAL A 680 -6.03 -7.64 18.21
C VAL A 680 -6.66 -7.75 19.60
N VAL A 681 -7.08 -8.92 20.01
CA VAL A 681 -7.62 -9.13 21.37
C VAL A 681 -6.53 -8.89 22.41
N ALA A 682 -5.33 -9.41 22.20
CA ALA A 682 -4.19 -9.19 23.10
C ALA A 682 -3.83 -7.71 23.22
N VAL A 683 -3.80 -6.99 22.10
CA VAL A 683 -3.54 -5.56 22.02
C VAL A 683 -4.63 -4.74 22.71
N ALA A 684 -5.92 -5.09 22.54
CA ALA A 684 -7.01 -4.44 23.25
C ALA A 684 -6.88 -4.59 24.77
N VAL A 685 -6.51 -5.78 25.22
CA VAL A 685 -6.25 -6.05 26.65
C VAL A 685 -5.02 -5.27 27.13
N ALA A 686 -3.93 -5.25 26.38
CA ALA A 686 -2.72 -4.49 26.70
C ALA A 686 -2.99 -2.98 26.79
N ALA A 687 -3.77 -2.41 25.86
CA ALA A 687 -4.20 -1.01 25.88
C ALA A 687 -5.01 -0.65 27.13
N SER A 688 -5.68 -1.64 27.75
CA SER A 688 -6.44 -1.45 28.97
C SER A 688 -5.58 -1.36 30.25
N VAL A 689 -4.29 -1.67 30.20
CA VAL A 689 -3.40 -1.72 31.39
C VAL A 689 -3.38 -0.40 32.18
N GLY A 690 -3.29 0.74 31.49
CA GLY A 690 -3.34 2.06 32.12
C GLY A 690 -4.68 2.33 32.85
N PRO A 691 -5.82 2.21 32.14
CA PRO A 691 -7.15 2.28 32.75
C PRO A 691 -7.39 1.28 33.88
N VAL A 692 -6.95 0.03 33.71
CA VAL A 692 -7.04 -1.04 34.73
C VAL A 692 -6.28 -0.66 36.00
N ARG A 693 -5.04 -0.14 35.90
CA ARG A 693 -4.27 0.33 37.04
C ARG A 693 -4.96 1.49 37.76
N ARG A 694 -5.57 2.43 37.03
CA ARG A 694 -6.34 3.55 37.60
C ARG A 694 -7.58 3.05 38.34
N ALA A 695 -8.37 2.14 37.73
CA ALA A 695 -9.55 1.54 38.39
C ALA A 695 -9.22 0.87 39.72
N GLY A 696 -8.06 0.18 39.81
CA GLY A 696 -7.59 -0.45 41.05
C GLY A 696 -7.11 0.51 42.14
N ARG A 697 -6.76 1.78 41.78
CA ARG A 697 -6.29 2.79 42.73
C ARG A 697 -7.39 3.73 43.27
N ILE A 698 -8.61 3.61 42.78
CA ILE A 698 -9.75 4.43 43.28
C ILE A 698 -9.99 4.09 44.75
N GLU A 699 -9.82 5.08 45.65
CA GLU A 699 -10.11 4.92 47.06
C GLU A 699 -11.61 5.08 47.32
N PRO A 700 -12.25 4.13 48.04
CA PRO A 700 -13.69 4.16 48.28
C PRO A 700 -14.15 5.45 48.97
N ALA A 701 -13.40 5.92 49.97
CA ALA A 701 -13.75 7.13 50.75
C ALA A 701 -13.73 8.38 49.88
N HIS A 702 -12.69 8.60 49.08
CA HIS A 702 -12.60 9.78 48.20
C HIS A 702 -13.60 9.73 47.03
N GLY A 703 -13.88 8.52 46.51
CA GLY A 703 -14.85 8.37 45.40
C GLY A 703 -16.32 8.64 45.80
N VAL A 704 -16.66 8.48 47.06
CA VAL A 704 -18.01 8.81 47.60
C VAL A 704 -18.09 10.24 48.06
N ALA A 705 -16.99 10.81 48.64
CA ALA A 705 -16.96 12.20 49.18
C ALA A 705 -16.85 13.26 48.06
N ALA A 706 -16.42 12.92 46.86
CA ALA A 706 -16.32 13.84 45.71
C ALA A 706 -17.68 14.13 45.02
N ALA A 707 -18.76 13.88 45.69
CA ALA A 707 -20.13 14.21 45.34
C ALA A 707 -20.56 15.51 46.01
#